data_87b2933bfc754b48fff7ed5d0a7c372b
#
_entry.id   87b2933bfc754b48fff7ed5d0a7c372b
#
_cell.length_a   1.000
_cell.length_b   1.000
_cell.length_c   1.000
_cell.angle_alpha   90.00
_cell.angle_beta   90.00
_cell.angle_gamma   90.00
#
_symmetry.space_group_name_H-M   'P 1'
#
loop_
_entity.id
_entity.type
_entity.pdbx_description
1 polymer ?
#
loop_
_entity_poly.entity_id
_entity_poly.type
_entity_poly.pdbx_seq_one_letter_code
_entity_poly.pdbx_strand_id
1 'polypeptide(L)'
;MLRRTGYVLLVCFWQSAFAAETPDRVIRLPDGSVRVHPIPVPEELRNPWPSQWEEDFWRRANHAIRHFDTGGKGRYGNTFFENEKASYPKAMFDFLAGHRQTALRYLQEEDVQAGSWHKHTAGIDYYACFTLKGQMRKYFFFGQYLQPDYRQRMYQGAKAWTAADPLAQPHPVFGKGKGGAGWGPDVKGACVDVRSTDNLRAMRETSVYLMAEETGNEQTRLLYKQRIADYVISLYQVGMSEWDSENYHTHTIAPYLNLYDFAKDPEVRRLAKAALDWLCAAGAVKYYRGGFGGPSMRDYGGGNVVFGSGASHMLALWFGDTVIDDPDPHYDDVHAITSAYRPPEAVVHLARKNFPRPVELLNTKPLYSHWRSAEDSRTPRFWETLYFGKTYQLGSVVSRGDESLLDMCRPMSLMAFSSKRGVDYFVVNTNKPGEHALKRSGDQIGQYRNLLVWLRPARPAETFYFQWPRAAKVQNRNGIVFIELEKTWLAIWPIHLDQLRPWPLEGKWAEHYRDEQFHAATTKGDTYAGFALLVGEQPAEGSFEQFVARVSAGSKLDLSNLAQAEVTIASHDGQKLTVVHNAQNDLPTVHRNGQLRQWEKSFDIYKPLDADGPISLGWRTGTLRVSAGGQVFQCTVTAEGKVSFHTGKNDRK
;
A
#
# COMPACT_ATOMS: atom_id res chain seq x y z
N MET A 1 85.56 29.72 -28.47
CA MET A 1 84.30 28.92 -28.68
C MET A 1 83.52 28.94 -27.42
N LEU A 2 82.50 29.81 -27.32
CA LEU A 2 81.64 29.97 -26.19
C LEU A 2 80.34 29.19 -26.47
N ARG A 3 80.01 28.17 -25.66
CA ARG A 3 78.69 27.54 -25.66
C ARG A 3 77.78 28.28 -24.72
N ARG A 4 76.70 28.85 -25.24
CA ARG A 4 75.58 29.39 -24.46
C ARG A 4 74.59 28.26 -24.15
N THR A 5 74.37 28.00 -22.87
CA THR A 5 73.30 27.11 -22.35
C THR A 5 72.09 27.96 -22.07
N GLY A 6 71.00 27.75 -22.86
CA GLY A 6 69.73 28.41 -22.62
C GLY A 6 68.89 27.57 -21.61
N TYR A 7 68.44 28.19 -20.50
CA TYR A 7 67.45 27.64 -19.58
C TYR A 7 66.05 27.96 -20.11
N VAL A 8 65.29 26.92 -20.39
CA VAL A 8 63.86 27.06 -20.66
C VAL A 8 63.14 26.96 -19.32
N LEU A 9 62.49 28.04 -18.85
CA LEU A 9 61.59 28.05 -17.71
C LEU A 9 60.23 27.51 -18.17
N LEU A 10 59.88 26.29 -17.73
CA LEU A 10 58.54 25.73 -17.88
C LEU A 10 57.69 26.36 -16.79
N VAL A 11 56.84 27.32 -17.14
CA VAL A 11 55.79 27.86 -16.25
C VAL A 11 54.59 26.91 -16.33
N CYS A 12 54.47 26.04 -15.35
CA CYS A 12 53.23 25.25 -15.16
C CYS A 12 52.12 26.16 -14.67
N PHE A 13 51.21 26.55 -15.56
CA PHE A 13 49.93 27.12 -15.16
C PHE A 13 49.09 26.00 -14.53
N TRP A 14 48.99 26.00 -13.21
CA TRP A 14 47.94 25.30 -12.53
C TRP A 14 46.61 26.05 -12.78
N GLN A 15 45.86 25.59 -13.76
CA GLN A 15 44.42 25.91 -13.81
C GLN A 15 43.75 25.19 -12.66
N SER A 16 43.49 25.91 -11.56
CA SER A 16 42.50 25.50 -10.57
C SER A 16 41.15 25.47 -11.27
N ALA A 17 40.75 24.31 -11.74
CA ALA A 17 39.39 24.06 -12.12
C ALA A 17 38.54 24.29 -10.85
N PHE A 18 37.86 25.43 -10.76
CA PHE A 18 36.76 25.61 -9.81
C PHE A 18 35.80 24.50 -10.12
N ALA A 19 35.71 23.50 -9.22
CA ALA A 19 34.63 22.54 -9.23
C ALA A 19 33.35 23.36 -9.08
N ALA A 20 32.52 23.39 -10.11
CA ALA A 20 31.24 24.06 -10.03
C ALA A 20 30.48 23.49 -8.81
N GLU A 21 30.12 24.35 -7.85
CA GLU A 21 29.36 23.93 -6.69
C GLU A 21 28.09 23.24 -7.17
N THR A 22 27.88 22.03 -6.68
CA THR A 22 26.65 21.28 -6.99
C THR A 22 25.46 22.09 -6.49
N PRO A 23 24.51 22.47 -7.35
CA PRO A 23 23.37 23.31 -6.92
C PRO A 23 22.61 22.68 -5.76
N ASP A 24 22.19 23.53 -4.82
CA ASP A 24 21.33 23.09 -3.72
C ASP A 24 20.00 22.55 -4.26
N ARG A 25 19.66 21.33 -3.88
CA ARG A 25 18.42 20.68 -4.30
C ARG A 25 17.22 21.11 -3.48
N VAL A 26 17.44 21.74 -2.33
CA VAL A 26 16.38 22.15 -1.41
C VAL A 26 16.31 23.65 -1.38
N ILE A 27 15.27 24.22 -1.97
CA ILE A 27 15.07 25.67 -2.08
C ILE A 27 13.95 26.08 -1.13
N ARG A 28 14.26 27.06 -0.30
CA ARG A 28 13.23 27.74 0.51
C ARG A 28 12.76 28.98 -0.24
N LEU A 29 11.46 29.06 -0.46
CA LEU A 29 10.82 30.19 -1.12
C LEU A 29 10.59 31.35 -0.15
N PRO A 30 10.31 32.58 -0.65
CA PRO A 30 10.09 33.75 0.19
C PRO A 30 8.92 33.63 1.18
N ASP A 31 7.92 32.83 0.89
CA ASP A 31 6.78 32.52 1.77
C ASP A 31 7.10 31.46 2.84
N GLY A 32 8.36 31.00 2.89
CA GLY A 32 8.82 29.96 3.81
C GLY A 32 8.54 28.54 3.35
N SER A 33 7.83 28.35 2.26
CA SER A 33 7.61 27.01 1.70
C SER A 33 8.90 26.44 1.09
N VAL A 34 8.91 25.12 0.93
CA VAL A 34 10.07 24.36 0.43
C VAL A 34 9.74 23.77 -0.93
N ARG A 35 10.68 23.87 -1.84
CA ARG A 35 10.69 23.13 -3.11
C ARG A 35 11.94 22.25 -3.14
N VAL A 36 11.78 21.07 -3.69
CA VAL A 36 12.90 20.14 -3.87
C VAL A 36 13.11 19.90 -5.35
N HIS A 37 14.35 20.04 -5.81
CA HIS A 37 14.78 19.64 -7.14
C HIS A 37 15.27 18.20 -7.08
N PRO A 38 14.48 17.22 -7.53
CA PRO A 38 14.90 15.83 -7.53
C PRO A 38 16.09 15.60 -8.46
N ILE A 39 16.73 14.45 -8.31
CA ILE A 39 17.75 14.03 -9.27
C ILE A 39 17.06 13.86 -10.64
N PRO A 40 17.61 14.43 -11.72
CA PRO A 40 17.01 14.36 -13.03
C PRO A 40 16.87 12.92 -13.52
N VAL A 41 15.72 12.61 -14.07
CA VAL A 41 15.46 11.35 -14.78
C VAL A 41 15.15 11.66 -16.26
N PRO A 42 15.37 10.70 -17.17
CA PRO A 42 15.04 10.87 -18.59
C PRO A 42 13.59 11.30 -18.80
N GLU A 43 13.36 12.22 -19.73
CA GLU A 43 12.02 12.82 -19.95
C GLU A 43 11.00 11.77 -20.35
N GLU A 44 11.39 10.78 -21.14
CA GLU A 44 10.53 9.67 -21.58
C GLU A 44 10.03 8.77 -20.44
N LEU A 45 10.64 8.88 -19.26
CA LEU A 45 10.21 8.18 -18.06
C LEU A 45 9.31 9.03 -17.13
N ARG A 46 9.16 10.31 -17.44
CA ARG A 46 8.31 11.20 -16.63
C ARG A 46 6.85 11.07 -17.05
N ASN A 47 5.96 11.15 -16.08
CA ASN A 47 4.54 11.36 -16.33
C ASN A 47 4.28 12.86 -16.17
N PRO A 48 3.87 13.58 -17.25
CA PRO A 48 3.56 15.00 -17.14
C PRO A 48 2.32 15.20 -16.29
N TRP A 49 2.34 16.24 -15.46
CA TRP A 49 1.21 16.63 -14.63
C TRP A 49 0.76 18.05 -14.97
N PRO A 50 -0.56 18.35 -14.86
CA PRO A 50 -1.03 19.72 -14.87
C PRO A 50 -0.36 20.55 -13.77
N SER A 51 -0.03 21.80 -14.04
CA SER A 51 0.65 22.69 -13.06
C SER A 51 -0.11 22.79 -11.74
N GLN A 52 -1.44 22.80 -11.78
CA GLN A 52 -2.28 22.79 -10.58
C GLN A 52 -2.04 21.58 -9.69
N TRP A 53 -1.83 20.39 -10.28
CA TRP A 53 -1.56 19.17 -9.49
C TRP A 53 -0.17 19.20 -8.85
N GLU A 54 0.81 19.78 -9.53
CA GLU A 54 2.14 20.00 -8.93
C GLU A 54 2.06 20.98 -7.76
N GLU A 55 1.31 22.07 -7.88
CA GLU A 55 1.11 23.01 -6.77
C GLU A 55 0.38 22.34 -5.60
N ASP A 56 -0.66 21.57 -5.85
CA ASP A 56 -1.38 20.82 -4.83
C ASP A 56 -0.49 19.78 -4.14
N PHE A 57 0.35 19.10 -4.91
CA PHE A 57 1.36 18.18 -4.37
C PHE A 57 2.31 18.91 -3.41
N TRP A 58 2.84 20.07 -3.82
CA TRP A 58 3.77 20.81 -2.99
C TRP A 58 3.11 21.43 -1.75
N ARG A 59 1.84 21.78 -1.82
CA ARG A 59 1.07 22.20 -0.65
C ARG A 59 1.03 21.08 0.40
N ARG A 60 0.70 19.85 -0.02
CA ARG A 60 0.69 18.68 0.85
C ARG A 60 2.08 18.28 1.32
N ALA A 61 3.09 18.35 0.45
CA ALA A 61 4.48 18.09 0.80
C ALA A 61 4.97 19.06 1.89
N ASN A 62 4.64 20.34 1.78
CA ASN A 62 5.00 21.33 2.80
C ASN A 62 4.25 21.11 4.12
N HIS A 63 3.02 20.57 4.09
CA HIS A 63 2.37 20.14 5.32
C HIS A 63 3.16 19.02 5.99
N ALA A 64 3.56 18.00 5.26
CA ALA A 64 4.38 16.91 5.79
C ALA A 64 5.72 17.41 6.35
N ILE A 65 6.39 18.34 5.66
CA ILE A 65 7.63 18.94 6.13
C ILE A 65 7.41 19.67 7.47
N ARG A 66 6.34 20.46 7.60
CA ARG A 66 6.02 21.14 8.87
C ARG A 66 5.63 20.19 9.98
N HIS A 67 4.92 19.10 9.67
CA HIS A 67 4.51 18.08 10.65
C HIS A 67 5.72 17.41 11.32
N PHE A 68 6.75 17.10 10.55
CA PHE A 68 7.98 16.46 11.05
C PHE A 68 9.07 17.45 11.47
N ASP A 69 8.83 18.75 11.40
CA ASP A 69 9.77 19.78 11.86
C ASP A 69 9.95 19.71 13.38
N THR A 70 11.14 19.32 13.83
CA THR A 70 11.46 19.24 15.26
C THR A 70 11.88 20.60 15.85
N GLY A 71 11.94 21.65 15.04
CA GLY A 71 12.53 22.93 15.43
C GLY A 71 14.03 22.81 15.73
N GLY A 72 14.71 21.88 15.07
CA GLY A 72 16.15 21.62 15.29
C GLY A 72 16.50 20.88 16.57
N LYS A 73 15.50 20.31 17.27
CA LYS A 73 15.73 19.56 18.54
C LYS A 73 16.36 18.18 18.31
N GLY A 74 16.33 17.65 17.07
CA GLY A 74 16.99 16.40 16.72
C GLY A 74 16.42 15.13 17.39
N ARG A 75 15.14 15.12 17.74
CA ARG A 75 14.48 14.00 18.40
C ARG A 75 13.85 13.07 17.39
N TYR A 76 14.66 12.27 16.68
CA TYR A 76 14.19 11.37 15.62
C TYR A 76 13.99 9.92 16.09
N GLY A 77 14.67 9.49 17.14
CA GLY A 77 14.80 8.12 17.61
C GLY A 77 16.28 7.72 17.68
N ASN A 78 16.57 6.43 17.87
CA ASN A 78 17.94 5.93 17.87
C ASN A 78 18.33 5.32 16.51
N THR A 79 19.64 5.16 16.28
CA THR A 79 20.22 4.55 15.09
C THR A 79 20.40 3.04 15.27
N PHE A 80 19.34 2.39 15.71
CA PHE A 80 19.43 0.98 16.06
C PHE A 80 18.33 0.18 15.38
N PHE A 81 18.72 -0.79 14.57
CA PHE A 81 17.82 -1.78 13.99
C PHE A 81 16.63 -1.15 13.24
N GLU A 82 15.42 -1.66 13.44
CA GLU A 82 14.23 -1.13 12.77
C GLU A 82 13.89 0.33 13.10
N ASN A 83 14.50 0.93 14.12
CA ASN A 83 14.21 2.32 14.44
C ASN A 83 14.57 3.28 13.29
N GLU A 84 15.62 2.95 12.54
CA GLU A 84 16.05 3.76 11.39
C GLU A 84 15.00 3.83 10.28
N LYS A 85 14.06 2.90 10.22
CA LYS A 85 12.94 2.96 9.26
C LYS A 85 12.13 4.24 9.39
N ALA A 86 12.06 4.82 10.59
CA ALA A 86 11.34 6.05 10.87
C ALA A 86 12.29 7.22 11.17
N SER A 87 13.39 6.98 11.90
CA SER A 87 14.26 8.04 12.38
C SER A 87 15.05 8.72 11.26
N TYR A 88 15.57 7.99 10.29
CA TYR A 88 16.24 8.60 9.13
C TYR A 88 15.29 9.43 8.28
N PRO A 89 14.10 8.95 7.87
CA PRO A 89 13.12 9.79 7.21
C PRO A 89 12.75 11.06 7.98
N LYS A 90 12.56 10.97 9.31
CA LYS A 90 12.27 12.15 10.14
C LYS A 90 13.43 13.16 10.15
N ALA A 91 14.68 12.68 10.22
CA ALA A 91 15.84 13.56 10.10
C ALA A 91 15.92 14.23 8.72
N MET A 92 15.57 13.51 7.65
CA MET A 92 15.48 14.07 6.31
C MET A 92 14.41 15.16 6.22
N PHE A 93 13.26 15.00 6.86
CA PHE A 93 12.24 16.04 6.95
C PHE A 93 12.75 17.28 7.69
N ASP A 94 13.45 17.09 8.80
CA ASP A 94 14.02 18.21 9.57
C ASP A 94 15.09 18.96 8.76
N PHE A 95 15.85 18.24 7.93
CA PHE A 95 16.74 18.84 6.94
C PHE A 95 15.97 19.73 5.95
N LEU A 96 14.87 19.22 5.39
CA LEU A 96 14.02 19.96 4.47
C LEU A 96 13.39 21.18 5.16
N ALA A 97 13.02 21.06 6.43
CA ALA A 97 12.52 22.17 7.26
C ALA A 97 13.56 23.26 7.52
N GLY A 98 14.86 23.01 7.23
CA GLY A 98 15.95 23.98 7.36
C GLY A 98 16.93 23.70 8.49
N HIS A 99 16.69 22.71 9.32
CA HIS A 99 17.57 22.32 10.45
C HIS A 99 18.70 21.37 9.99
N ARG A 100 19.36 21.75 8.89
CA ARG A 100 20.33 20.93 8.16
C ARG A 100 21.45 20.38 9.04
N GLN A 101 22.05 21.21 9.89
CA GLN A 101 23.19 20.81 10.72
C GLN A 101 22.80 19.71 11.72
N THR A 102 21.66 19.86 12.39
CA THR A 102 21.14 18.87 13.36
C THR A 102 20.80 17.56 12.66
N ALA A 103 20.09 17.65 11.52
CA ALA A 103 19.71 16.49 10.73
C ALA A 103 20.94 15.71 10.20
N LEU A 104 21.92 16.44 9.63
CA LEU A 104 23.14 15.82 9.09
C LEU A 104 23.99 15.17 10.19
N ARG A 105 24.06 15.77 11.38
CA ARG A 105 24.74 15.13 12.52
C ARG A 105 24.13 13.77 12.82
N TYR A 106 22.81 13.70 12.89
CA TYR A 106 22.11 12.44 13.14
C TYR A 106 22.29 11.43 12.01
N LEU A 107 22.13 11.85 10.76
CA LEU A 107 22.26 10.98 9.58
C LEU A 107 23.68 10.39 9.43
N GLN A 108 24.68 11.00 10.07
CA GLN A 108 26.08 10.60 10.06
C GLN A 108 26.53 9.89 11.35
N GLU A 109 25.62 9.64 12.29
CA GLU A 109 25.94 8.80 13.45
C GLU A 109 26.23 7.37 12.99
N GLU A 110 27.16 6.73 13.69
CA GLU A 110 27.42 5.31 13.50
C GLU A 110 26.23 4.49 13.99
N ASP A 111 25.88 3.48 13.24
CA ASP A 111 24.92 2.49 13.67
C ASP A 111 25.47 1.73 14.88
N VAL A 112 24.76 1.76 15.98
CA VAL A 112 25.19 1.10 17.25
C VAL A 112 25.38 -0.40 17.05
N GLN A 113 24.65 -1.03 16.13
CA GLN A 113 24.79 -2.45 15.82
C GLN A 113 25.99 -2.75 14.91
N ALA A 114 26.39 -1.81 14.11
CA ALA A 114 27.48 -2.01 13.16
C ALA A 114 28.83 -2.24 13.84
N GLY A 115 28.95 -1.97 15.13
CA GLY A 115 30.20 -2.19 15.87
C GLY A 115 30.73 -3.63 15.82
N SER A 116 29.87 -4.63 15.74
CA SER A 116 30.27 -6.05 15.68
C SER A 116 30.66 -6.54 14.27
N TRP A 117 30.22 -5.85 13.20
CA TRP A 117 30.56 -6.17 11.82
C TRP A 117 31.21 -4.99 11.08
N HIS A 118 31.77 -4.08 11.81
CA HIS A 118 32.42 -2.85 11.33
C HIS A 118 33.38 -3.07 10.13
N LYS A 119 34.05 -4.22 10.10
CA LYS A 119 34.94 -4.60 9.00
C LYS A 119 34.22 -4.72 7.65
N HIS A 120 32.94 -5.06 7.67
CA HIS A 120 32.15 -5.28 6.46
C HIS A 120 31.39 -4.03 6.01
N THR A 121 30.89 -3.26 6.95
CA THR A 121 29.94 -2.17 6.67
C THR A 121 30.45 -0.78 7.05
N ALA A 122 31.69 -0.68 7.58
CA ALA A 122 32.30 0.58 8.02
C ALA A 122 31.41 1.38 9.01
N GLY A 123 30.67 0.68 9.90
CA GLY A 123 29.81 1.29 10.90
C GLY A 123 28.40 1.65 10.42
N ILE A 124 27.97 1.11 9.29
CA ILE A 124 26.66 1.37 8.71
C ILE A 124 25.88 0.07 8.53
N ASP A 125 24.63 0.04 8.94
CA ASP A 125 23.77 -1.14 8.78
C ASP A 125 23.20 -1.21 7.36
N TYR A 126 23.69 -2.17 6.58
CA TYR A 126 23.15 -2.53 5.27
C TYR A 126 22.31 -3.82 5.29
N TYR A 127 22.13 -4.45 6.44
CA TYR A 127 21.43 -5.73 6.54
C TYR A 127 19.97 -5.60 6.92
N ALA A 128 19.61 -4.67 7.78
CA ALA A 128 18.23 -4.50 8.22
C ALA A 128 17.37 -3.92 7.09
N CYS A 129 16.47 -4.72 6.53
CA CYS A 129 15.69 -4.36 5.35
C CYS A 129 14.96 -3.02 5.48
N PHE A 130 14.33 -2.76 6.62
CA PHE A 130 13.56 -1.53 6.81
C PHE A 130 14.40 -0.25 6.83
N THR A 131 15.69 -0.34 7.14
CA THR A 131 16.60 0.80 7.13
C THR A 131 17.13 1.11 5.74
N LEU A 132 17.20 0.10 4.86
CA LEU A 132 17.84 0.19 3.55
C LEU A 132 17.24 1.28 2.66
N LYS A 133 15.91 1.46 2.66
CA LYS A 133 15.28 2.54 1.88
C LYS A 133 15.79 3.92 2.30
N GLY A 134 15.95 4.15 3.61
CA GLY A 134 16.51 5.38 4.16
C GLY A 134 18.00 5.52 3.87
N GLN A 135 18.79 4.46 3.99
CA GLN A 135 20.22 4.45 3.64
C GLN A 135 20.46 4.83 2.17
N MET A 136 19.63 4.30 1.25
CA MET A 136 19.75 4.66 -0.18
C MET A 136 19.43 6.13 -0.41
N ARG A 137 18.32 6.64 0.16
CA ARG A 137 17.96 8.06 0.03
C ARG A 137 19.03 8.96 0.63
N LYS A 138 19.60 8.58 1.80
CA LYS A 138 20.71 9.27 2.45
C LYS A 138 21.94 9.36 1.55
N TYR A 139 22.35 8.23 0.98
CA TYR A 139 23.57 8.19 0.14
C TYR A 139 23.41 8.94 -1.18
N PHE A 140 22.32 8.71 -1.92
CA PHE A 140 22.18 9.22 -3.28
C PHE A 140 21.62 10.65 -3.34
N PHE A 141 20.55 10.94 -2.57
CA PHE A 141 19.92 12.27 -2.61
C PHE A 141 20.62 13.26 -1.67
N PHE A 142 20.78 12.88 -0.40
CA PHE A 142 21.42 13.74 0.60
C PHE A 142 22.94 13.65 0.59
N GLY A 143 23.54 12.77 -0.19
CA GLY A 143 24.97 12.50 -0.22
C GLY A 143 25.86 13.72 -0.53
N GLN A 144 25.34 14.70 -1.28
CA GLN A 144 26.06 15.96 -1.54
C GLN A 144 26.24 16.85 -0.29
N TYR A 145 25.40 16.61 0.74
CA TYR A 145 25.44 17.37 2.01
C TYR A 145 26.19 16.62 3.11
N LEU A 146 26.47 15.32 2.93
CA LEU A 146 27.23 14.55 3.89
C LEU A 146 28.71 14.93 3.84
N GLN A 147 29.38 14.76 4.98
CA GLN A 147 30.84 14.90 5.03
C GLN A 147 31.49 13.87 4.09
N PRO A 148 32.52 14.27 3.32
CA PRO A 148 33.16 13.38 2.36
C PRO A 148 33.65 12.07 2.96
N ASP A 149 34.26 12.11 4.14
CA ASP A 149 34.78 10.92 4.83
C ASP A 149 33.65 9.97 5.25
N TYR A 150 32.51 10.52 5.69
CA TYR A 150 31.34 9.70 6.03
C TYR A 150 30.75 9.04 4.77
N ARG A 151 30.59 9.81 3.70
CA ARG A 151 30.11 9.28 2.42
C ARG A 151 31.04 8.20 1.87
N GLN A 152 32.37 8.40 1.99
CA GLN A 152 33.36 7.40 1.61
C GLN A 152 33.24 6.12 2.45
N ARG A 153 33.00 6.22 3.76
CA ARG A 153 32.71 5.05 4.61
C ARG A 153 31.44 4.32 4.17
N MET A 154 30.37 5.05 3.83
CA MET A 154 29.16 4.44 3.25
C MET A 154 29.49 3.65 1.98
N TYR A 155 30.28 4.23 1.08
CA TYR A 155 30.71 3.58 -0.15
C TYR A 155 31.53 2.31 0.13
N GLN A 156 32.51 2.35 1.02
CA GLN A 156 33.35 1.19 1.35
C GLN A 156 32.54 0.08 2.02
N GLY A 157 31.66 0.43 2.95
CA GLY A 157 30.74 -0.53 3.58
C GLY A 157 29.80 -1.19 2.54
N ALA A 158 29.24 -0.41 1.64
CA ALA A 158 28.40 -0.90 0.55
C ALA A 158 29.17 -1.82 -0.41
N LYS A 159 30.43 -1.44 -0.74
CA LYS A 159 31.30 -2.25 -1.58
C LYS A 159 31.61 -3.62 -0.96
N ALA A 160 31.88 -3.64 0.32
CA ALA A 160 32.10 -4.88 1.06
C ALA A 160 30.83 -5.73 1.17
N TRP A 161 29.70 -5.09 1.46
CA TRP A 161 28.39 -5.75 1.58
C TRP A 161 27.95 -6.41 0.27
N THR A 162 28.14 -5.76 -0.87
CA THR A 162 27.73 -6.24 -2.21
C THR A 162 28.82 -7.01 -2.95
N ALA A 163 29.98 -7.28 -2.33
CA ALA A 163 31.08 -8.04 -2.95
C ALA A 163 30.67 -9.47 -3.32
N ALA A 164 29.69 -10.04 -2.61
CA ALA A 164 29.02 -11.29 -2.95
C ALA A 164 27.51 -11.11 -2.70
N ASP A 165 26.70 -12.12 -3.06
CA ASP A 165 25.25 -12.06 -2.80
C ASP A 165 24.96 -11.90 -1.29
N PRO A 166 24.40 -10.78 -0.84
CA PRO A 166 24.10 -10.57 0.58
C PRO A 166 23.10 -11.58 1.16
N LEU A 167 22.25 -12.21 0.32
CA LEU A 167 21.35 -13.27 0.75
C LEU A 167 22.09 -14.56 1.16
N ALA A 168 23.27 -14.78 0.61
CA ALA A 168 24.14 -15.90 1.01
C ALA A 168 24.96 -15.60 2.27
N GLN A 169 24.91 -14.34 2.73
CA GLN A 169 25.63 -13.88 3.91
C GLN A 169 24.62 -13.48 4.98
N PRO A 170 24.32 -14.34 5.98
CA PRO A 170 23.38 -14.02 7.02
C PRO A 170 23.86 -12.81 7.84
N HIS A 171 22.90 -12.10 8.42
CA HIS A 171 23.17 -10.91 9.23
C HIS A 171 24.06 -11.26 10.42
N PRO A 172 25.23 -10.63 10.58
CA PRO A 172 26.24 -11.07 11.55
C PRO A 172 25.87 -10.84 13.03
N VAL A 173 24.85 -10.03 13.32
CA VAL A 173 24.49 -9.64 14.70
C VAL A 173 23.20 -10.24 15.20
N PHE A 174 22.28 -10.58 14.33
CA PHE A 174 21.03 -11.24 14.75
C PHE A 174 21.24 -12.73 15.01
N GLY A 175 22.06 -13.01 16.01
CA GLY A 175 22.14 -14.34 16.59
C GLY A 175 20.92 -14.66 17.45
N LYS A 176 20.86 -15.92 17.86
CA LYS A 176 19.80 -16.56 18.64
C LYS A 176 18.97 -15.62 19.51
N GLY A 177 17.69 -15.45 19.15
CA GLY A 177 16.68 -14.89 20.02
C GLY A 177 16.64 -13.38 20.17
N LYS A 178 17.39 -12.63 19.39
CA LYS A 178 17.29 -11.16 19.38
C LYS A 178 16.61 -10.68 18.10
N GLY A 179 15.52 -9.94 18.22
CA GLY A 179 14.79 -9.36 17.08
C GLY A 179 13.55 -10.13 16.63
N GLY A 180 13.00 -10.99 17.46
CA GLY A 180 11.79 -11.76 17.16
C GLY A 180 12.07 -13.08 16.43
N ALA A 181 11.10 -13.98 16.46
CA ALA A 181 11.20 -15.27 15.79
C ALA A 181 11.42 -15.07 14.29
N GLY A 182 12.54 -15.53 13.77
CA GLY A 182 12.84 -15.50 12.35
C GLY A 182 13.82 -14.41 11.88
N TRP A 183 14.51 -13.73 12.78
CA TRP A 183 15.47 -12.67 12.46
C TRP A 183 16.94 -13.04 12.72
N GLY A 184 17.33 -14.25 12.79
CA GLY A 184 18.71 -14.63 13.07
C GLY A 184 19.42 -15.29 11.89
N PRO A 185 20.75 -15.16 11.78
CA PRO A 185 21.54 -15.83 10.75
C PRO A 185 21.44 -17.36 10.86
N ASP A 186 21.20 -17.89 12.04
CA ASP A 186 21.08 -19.33 12.30
C ASP A 186 19.66 -19.87 12.07
N VAL A 187 18.71 -19.00 11.78
CA VAL A 187 17.31 -19.38 11.53
C VAL A 187 17.10 -19.52 10.04
N LYS A 188 17.20 -20.74 9.54
CA LYS A 188 16.86 -21.05 8.15
C LYS A 188 15.41 -20.61 7.88
N GLY A 189 15.23 -19.70 6.93
CA GLY A 189 13.93 -19.10 6.65
C GLY A 189 13.64 -17.82 7.42
N ALA A 190 14.64 -17.19 8.03
CA ALA A 190 14.50 -15.90 8.67
C ALA A 190 13.96 -14.84 7.73
N CYS A 191 13.16 -13.92 8.26
CA CYS A 191 12.51 -12.85 7.48
C CYS A 191 13.50 -11.99 6.69
N VAL A 192 14.71 -11.77 7.22
CA VAL A 192 15.73 -10.96 6.55
C VAL A 192 16.32 -11.67 5.35
N ASP A 193 16.50 -13.01 5.43
CA ASP A 193 17.28 -13.76 4.44
C ASP A 193 16.40 -14.52 3.45
N VAL A 194 15.22 -14.98 3.86
CA VAL A 194 14.42 -15.94 3.09
C VAL A 194 12.95 -15.55 2.95
N ARG A 195 12.38 -14.74 3.84
CA ARG A 195 11.02 -14.23 3.63
C ARG A 195 11.05 -13.16 2.56
N SER A 196 10.47 -13.53 1.48
CA SER A 196 10.32 -12.67 0.34
C SER A 196 8.90 -12.13 0.32
N THR A 197 8.52 -11.44 1.38
CA THR A 197 7.35 -10.57 1.30
C THR A 197 7.69 -9.43 0.35
N ASP A 198 6.68 -8.88 -0.31
CA ASP A 198 6.91 -7.85 -1.33
C ASP A 198 7.74 -6.68 -0.81
N ASN A 199 7.41 -6.19 0.38
CA ASN A 199 8.13 -5.09 1.02
C ASN A 199 9.59 -5.42 1.34
N LEU A 200 9.88 -6.60 1.88
CA LEU A 200 11.24 -7.01 2.23
C LEU A 200 12.09 -7.24 0.98
N ARG A 201 11.51 -7.86 -0.05
CA ARG A 201 12.15 -8.00 -1.36
C ARG A 201 12.48 -6.64 -1.96
N ALA A 202 11.48 -5.77 -2.04
CA ALA A 202 11.64 -4.43 -2.62
C ALA A 202 12.78 -3.67 -1.92
N MET A 203 12.78 -3.60 -0.59
CA MET A 203 13.82 -2.88 0.16
C MET A 203 15.21 -3.46 -0.04
N ARG A 204 15.36 -4.77 -0.01
CA ARG A 204 16.65 -5.43 -0.16
C ARG A 204 17.13 -5.44 -1.60
N GLU A 205 16.29 -5.92 -2.52
CA GLU A 205 16.71 -6.15 -3.91
C GLU A 205 17.09 -4.83 -4.61
N THR A 206 16.33 -3.77 -4.40
CA THR A 206 16.65 -2.45 -4.96
C THR A 206 17.92 -1.85 -4.35
N SER A 207 18.11 -2.00 -3.04
CA SER A 207 19.27 -1.42 -2.34
C SER A 207 20.57 -2.13 -2.68
N VAL A 208 20.54 -3.47 -2.74
CA VAL A 208 21.71 -4.26 -3.17
C VAL A 208 22.06 -3.91 -4.60
N TYR A 209 21.07 -3.81 -5.49
CA TYR A 209 21.30 -3.41 -6.88
C TYR A 209 21.99 -2.05 -6.97
N LEU A 210 21.42 -1.02 -6.34
CA LEU A 210 21.94 0.34 -6.38
C LEU A 210 23.37 0.43 -5.85
N MET A 211 23.65 -0.24 -4.74
CA MET A 211 24.99 -0.23 -4.17
C MET A 211 26.00 -1.08 -4.97
N ALA A 212 25.58 -2.19 -5.55
CA ALA A 212 26.43 -2.99 -6.43
C ALA A 212 26.77 -2.21 -7.72
N GLU A 213 25.80 -1.49 -8.30
CA GLU A 213 26.00 -0.63 -9.45
C GLU A 213 26.94 0.52 -9.12
N GLU A 214 26.76 1.19 -7.98
CA GLU A 214 27.59 2.31 -7.52
C GLU A 214 29.04 1.88 -7.24
N THR A 215 29.23 0.70 -6.66
CA THR A 215 30.54 0.21 -6.23
C THR A 215 31.26 -0.66 -7.26
N GLY A 216 30.62 -0.94 -8.40
CA GLY A 216 31.18 -1.74 -9.49
C GLY A 216 31.22 -3.24 -9.21
N ASN A 217 30.42 -3.76 -8.31
CA ASN A 217 30.29 -5.19 -8.04
C ASN A 217 29.37 -5.87 -9.08
N GLU A 218 29.91 -6.08 -10.26
CA GLU A 218 29.17 -6.43 -11.46
C GLU A 218 28.37 -7.75 -11.34
N GLN A 219 28.94 -8.79 -10.74
CA GLN A 219 28.25 -10.07 -10.57
C GLN A 219 26.99 -9.91 -9.71
N THR A 220 27.08 -9.21 -8.60
CA THR A 220 25.94 -8.93 -7.71
C THR A 220 24.95 -8.01 -8.41
N ARG A 221 25.42 -6.98 -9.12
CA ARG A 221 24.57 -6.09 -9.90
C ARG A 221 23.69 -6.85 -10.89
N LEU A 222 24.27 -7.75 -11.68
CA LEU A 222 23.54 -8.56 -12.67
C LEU A 222 22.54 -9.52 -12.01
N LEU A 223 22.93 -10.18 -10.93
CA LEU A 223 22.05 -11.05 -10.17
C LEU A 223 20.82 -10.29 -9.66
N TYR A 224 21.01 -9.10 -9.09
CA TYR A 224 19.91 -8.31 -8.54
C TYR A 224 19.11 -7.57 -9.60
N LYS A 225 19.70 -7.22 -10.75
CA LYS A 225 18.92 -6.79 -11.93
C LYS A 225 17.91 -7.86 -12.34
N GLN A 226 18.31 -9.13 -12.39
CA GLN A 226 17.41 -10.22 -12.71
C GLN A 226 16.31 -10.38 -11.64
N ARG A 227 16.63 -10.32 -10.35
CA ARG A 227 15.65 -10.40 -9.26
C ARG A 227 14.61 -9.28 -9.31
N ILE A 228 15.04 -8.05 -9.63
CA ILE A 228 14.14 -6.91 -9.85
C ILE A 228 13.23 -7.17 -11.05
N ALA A 229 13.78 -7.66 -12.16
CA ALA A 229 12.98 -8.00 -13.34
C ALA A 229 11.94 -9.07 -13.01
N ASP A 230 12.34 -10.14 -12.33
CA ASP A 230 11.44 -11.23 -11.92
C ASP A 230 10.30 -10.74 -11.02
N TYR A 231 10.58 -9.82 -10.10
CA TYR A 231 9.55 -9.24 -9.27
C TYR A 231 8.58 -8.35 -10.06
N VAL A 232 9.09 -7.49 -10.93
CA VAL A 232 8.24 -6.62 -11.77
C VAL A 232 7.40 -7.45 -12.74
N ILE A 233 7.98 -8.48 -13.36
CA ILE A 233 7.23 -9.44 -14.17
C ILE A 233 6.10 -10.07 -13.34
N SER A 234 6.40 -10.52 -12.13
CA SER A 234 5.41 -11.12 -11.22
C SER A 234 4.24 -10.19 -10.91
N LEU A 235 4.49 -8.89 -10.66
CA LEU A 235 3.43 -7.89 -10.45
C LEU A 235 2.44 -7.86 -11.62
N TYR A 236 2.94 -7.89 -12.86
CA TYR A 236 2.14 -7.82 -14.07
C TYR A 236 1.51 -9.16 -14.49
N GLN A 237 2.05 -10.28 -14.00
CA GLN A 237 1.56 -11.62 -14.35
C GLN A 237 0.53 -12.14 -13.34
N VAL A 238 0.76 -11.94 -12.05
CA VAL A 238 -0.06 -12.54 -10.99
C VAL A 238 -0.46 -11.55 -9.89
N GLY A 239 0.15 -10.38 -9.84
CA GLY A 239 -0.09 -9.36 -8.82
C GLY A 239 0.83 -9.46 -7.61
N MET A 240 0.56 -8.65 -6.61
CA MET A 240 1.32 -8.49 -5.37
C MET A 240 0.86 -9.52 -4.33
N SER A 241 1.77 -10.17 -3.62
CA SER A 241 1.43 -11.16 -2.60
C SER A 241 0.97 -10.53 -1.28
N GLU A 242 1.57 -9.43 -0.86
CA GLU A 242 1.05 -8.59 0.24
C GLU A 242 0.01 -7.59 -0.28
N TRP A 243 -0.97 -8.09 -1.05
CA TRP A 243 -1.91 -7.26 -1.78
C TRP A 243 -2.63 -6.26 -0.86
N ASP A 244 -2.61 -5.01 -1.30
CA ASP A 244 -3.36 -3.91 -0.72
C ASP A 244 -3.12 -3.69 0.79
N SER A 245 -1.92 -4.05 1.29
CA SER A 245 -1.57 -3.86 2.70
C SER A 245 -1.44 -2.37 3.02
N GLU A 246 -2.22 -1.91 3.98
CA GLU A 246 -2.20 -0.53 4.44
C GLU A 246 -0.86 -0.14 5.10
N ASN A 247 -0.17 -1.10 5.73
CA ASN A 247 1.11 -0.86 6.36
C ASN A 247 2.31 -1.01 5.42
N TYR A 248 2.25 -1.99 4.49
CA TYR A 248 3.43 -2.38 3.73
C TYR A 248 3.46 -1.88 2.29
N HIS A 249 2.36 -1.33 1.80
CA HIS A 249 2.29 -0.83 0.43
C HIS A 249 3.32 0.29 0.18
N THR A 250 3.47 1.23 1.12
CA THR A 250 4.49 2.29 1.05
C THR A 250 5.92 1.77 1.20
N HIS A 251 6.11 0.75 2.04
CA HIS A 251 7.41 0.11 2.16
C HIS A 251 7.84 -0.64 0.89
N THR A 252 6.90 -0.91 -0.01
CA THR A 252 7.18 -1.41 -1.36
C THR A 252 7.41 -0.27 -2.35
N ILE A 253 6.67 0.83 -2.24
CA ILE A 253 6.81 2.02 -3.10
C ILE A 253 8.17 2.72 -2.86
N ALA A 254 8.52 3.02 -1.61
CA ALA A 254 9.69 3.83 -1.28
C ALA A 254 11.02 3.31 -1.87
N PRO A 255 11.34 2.00 -1.83
CA PRO A 255 12.55 1.49 -2.45
C PRO A 255 12.52 1.55 -3.99
N TYR A 256 11.36 1.40 -4.62
CA TYR A 256 11.24 1.59 -6.07
C TYR A 256 11.37 3.05 -6.49
N LEU A 257 11.00 4.03 -5.63
CA LEU A 257 11.31 5.44 -5.83
C LEU A 257 12.83 5.66 -5.83
N ASN A 258 13.57 5.01 -4.92
CA ASN A 258 15.03 5.07 -4.93
C ASN A 258 15.62 4.49 -6.24
N LEU A 259 15.10 3.35 -6.66
CA LEU A 259 15.58 2.70 -7.90
C LEU A 259 15.28 3.57 -9.13
N TYR A 260 14.11 4.16 -9.23
CA TYR A 260 13.70 5.05 -10.30
C TYR A 260 14.58 6.31 -10.37
N ASP A 261 14.85 6.92 -9.22
CA ASP A 261 15.64 8.15 -9.15
C ASP A 261 17.14 7.89 -9.39
N PHE A 262 17.70 6.78 -8.92
CA PHE A 262 19.16 6.63 -8.75
C PHE A 262 19.81 5.58 -9.64
N ALA A 263 19.09 4.58 -10.16
CA ALA A 263 19.70 3.59 -11.04
C ALA A 263 20.30 4.25 -12.28
N LYS A 264 21.49 3.83 -12.70
CA LYS A 264 22.17 4.32 -13.90
C LYS A 264 21.72 3.56 -15.15
N ASP A 265 21.41 2.26 -14.98
CA ASP A 265 20.94 1.40 -16.05
C ASP A 265 19.50 1.81 -16.49
N PRO A 266 19.28 2.19 -17.78
CA PRO A 266 17.99 2.65 -18.27
C PRO A 266 16.90 1.55 -18.25
N GLU A 267 17.28 0.28 -18.39
CA GLU A 267 16.33 -0.83 -18.32
C GLU A 267 15.80 -1.00 -16.89
N VAL A 268 16.68 -0.88 -15.90
CA VAL A 268 16.29 -0.95 -14.48
C VAL A 268 15.41 0.24 -14.10
N ARG A 269 15.67 1.45 -14.60
CA ARG A 269 14.77 2.59 -14.43
C ARG A 269 13.38 2.36 -15.04
N ARG A 270 13.31 1.72 -16.23
CA ARG A 270 12.04 1.35 -16.85
C ARG A 270 11.27 0.32 -16.01
N LEU A 271 11.96 -0.67 -15.47
CA LEU A 271 11.38 -1.64 -14.53
C LEU A 271 10.89 -0.95 -13.26
N ALA A 272 11.67 -0.03 -12.70
CA ALA A 272 11.26 0.73 -11.52
C ALA A 272 10.00 1.58 -11.78
N LYS A 273 9.93 2.26 -12.93
CA LYS A 273 8.72 2.99 -13.33
C LYS A 273 7.52 2.05 -13.46
N ALA A 274 7.68 0.90 -14.12
CA ALA A 274 6.60 -0.06 -14.27
C ALA A 274 6.09 -0.56 -12.92
N ALA A 275 6.99 -0.87 -11.97
CA ALA A 275 6.61 -1.23 -10.62
C ALA A 275 5.84 -0.12 -9.90
N LEU A 276 6.30 1.12 -9.99
CA LEU A 276 5.65 2.28 -9.38
C LEU A 276 4.28 2.56 -10.00
N ASP A 277 4.15 2.49 -11.31
CA ASP A 277 2.89 2.70 -12.01
C ASP A 277 1.86 1.60 -11.62
N TRP A 278 2.31 0.34 -11.49
CA TRP A 278 1.47 -0.75 -11.01
C TRP A 278 1.05 -0.55 -9.54
N LEU A 279 1.99 -0.26 -8.65
CA LEU A 279 1.73 -0.03 -7.23
C LEU A 279 0.79 1.16 -7.01
N CYS A 280 1.00 2.25 -7.75
CA CYS A 280 0.09 3.39 -7.69
C CYS A 280 -1.30 3.06 -8.24
N ALA A 281 -1.41 2.25 -9.31
CA ALA A 281 -2.71 1.83 -9.84
C ALA A 281 -3.45 0.90 -8.85
N ALA A 282 -2.75 -0.06 -8.24
CA ALA A 282 -3.30 -0.90 -7.17
C ALA A 282 -3.77 -0.04 -5.98
N GLY A 283 -2.92 0.88 -5.54
CA GLY A 283 -3.26 1.85 -4.50
C GLY A 283 -4.46 2.72 -4.87
N ALA A 284 -4.55 3.19 -6.12
CA ALA A 284 -5.65 4.02 -6.60
C ALA A 284 -7.01 3.30 -6.55
N VAL A 285 -7.04 1.99 -6.77
CA VAL A 285 -8.27 1.18 -6.62
C VAL A 285 -8.77 1.22 -5.18
N LYS A 286 -7.87 1.17 -4.21
CA LYS A 286 -8.18 1.12 -2.77
C LYS A 286 -8.30 2.50 -2.10
N TYR A 287 -7.74 3.52 -2.70
CA TYR A 287 -7.81 4.89 -2.20
C TYR A 287 -9.22 5.46 -2.36
N TYR A 288 -9.71 6.15 -1.35
CA TYR A 288 -10.96 6.90 -1.39
C TYR A 288 -10.86 8.14 -0.49
N ARG A 289 -10.73 9.33 -1.08
CA ARG A 289 -10.78 10.64 -0.41
C ARG A 289 -9.88 10.76 0.83
N GLY A 290 -8.64 10.31 0.73
CA GLY A 290 -7.67 10.31 1.82
C GLY A 290 -7.63 9.02 2.65
N GLY A 291 -8.61 8.14 2.49
CA GLY A 291 -8.59 6.80 3.09
C GLY A 291 -7.99 5.75 2.17
N PHE A 292 -7.51 4.67 2.76
CA PHE A 292 -7.05 3.48 2.06
C PHE A 292 -7.72 2.26 2.68
N GLY A 293 -8.50 1.52 1.91
CA GLY A 293 -9.25 0.41 2.47
C GLY A 293 -9.91 -0.48 1.42
N GLY A 294 -10.62 -1.44 1.92
CA GLY A 294 -11.20 -2.54 1.18
C GLY A 294 -10.69 -3.83 1.79
N PRO A 295 -10.91 -4.99 1.20
CA PRO A 295 -10.18 -6.18 1.60
C PRO A 295 -8.68 -5.93 1.45
N SER A 296 -7.92 -6.36 2.45
CA SER A 296 -6.46 -6.15 2.51
C SER A 296 -5.76 -7.33 3.17
N MET A 297 -4.52 -7.59 2.76
CA MET A 297 -3.64 -8.55 3.40
C MET A 297 -2.70 -7.83 4.38
N ARG A 298 -2.31 -8.51 5.46
CA ARG A 298 -1.39 -7.94 6.46
C ARG A 298 -1.91 -6.66 7.11
N ASP A 299 -3.16 -6.68 7.51
CA ASP A 299 -3.78 -5.65 8.32
C ASP A 299 -3.43 -5.84 9.80
N TYR A 300 -2.67 -4.91 10.37
CA TYR A 300 -2.19 -4.98 11.76
C TYR A 300 -3.06 -4.27 12.79
N GLY A 301 -4.07 -3.61 12.38
CA GLY A 301 -4.91 -2.90 13.34
C GLY A 301 -6.25 -2.53 12.78
N GLY A 302 -7.28 -2.98 13.45
CA GLY A 302 -8.66 -2.75 13.06
C GLY A 302 -9.09 -1.30 12.90
N GLY A 303 -8.20 -0.34 12.87
CA GLY A 303 -8.58 1.05 12.81
C GLY A 303 -7.80 1.92 11.85
N ASN A 304 -6.69 1.43 11.38
CA ASN A 304 -5.85 2.17 10.45
C ASN A 304 -6.40 2.19 9.02
N VAL A 305 -7.65 1.77 8.83
CA VAL A 305 -8.27 1.68 7.51
C VAL A 305 -8.31 3.03 6.82
N VAL A 306 -8.44 4.10 7.58
CA VAL A 306 -8.78 5.40 6.99
C VAL A 306 -7.65 6.39 7.09
N PHE A 307 -7.14 6.65 8.27
CA PHE A 307 -6.23 7.77 8.53
C PHE A 307 -4.93 7.39 9.24
N GLY A 308 -4.60 6.15 9.37
CA GLY A 308 -3.42 5.72 10.11
C GLY A 308 -2.43 4.92 9.28
N SER A 309 -2.74 4.66 8.02
CA SER A 309 -1.91 3.81 7.20
C SER A 309 -0.84 4.59 6.43
N GLY A 310 0.37 4.06 6.36
CA GLY A 310 1.41 4.63 5.51
C GLY A 310 0.97 4.75 4.04
N ALA A 311 0.13 3.81 3.56
CA ALA A 311 -0.40 3.83 2.21
C ALA A 311 -1.32 5.03 1.96
N SER A 312 -2.26 5.32 2.87
CA SER A 312 -3.17 6.46 2.70
C SER A 312 -2.42 7.78 2.64
N HIS A 313 -1.40 7.97 3.46
CA HIS A 313 -0.63 9.22 3.53
C HIS A 313 0.21 9.47 2.27
N MET A 314 1.06 8.52 1.89
CA MET A 314 1.90 8.66 0.71
C MET A 314 1.08 8.81 -0.57
N LEU A 315 0.00 8.04 -0.72
CA LEU A 315 -0.87 8.13 -1.88
C LEU A 315 -1.63 9.46 -1.91
N ALA A 316 -2.01 10.02 -0.74
CA ALA A 316 -2.65 11.32 -0.66
C ALA A 316 -1.75 12.46 -1.16
N LEU A 317 -0.42 12.35 -1.02
CA LEU A 317 0.51 13.33 -1.62
C LEU A 317 0.27 13.47 -3.12
N TRP A 318 0.08 12.36 -3.82
CA TRP A 318 -0.12 12.35 -5.27
C TRP A 318 -1.58 12.50 -5.67
N PHE A 319 -2.48 11.79 -5.00
CA PHE A 319 -3.87 11.71 -5.44
C PHE A 319 -4.70 12.91 -4.96
N GLY A 320 -4.40 13.43 -3.78
CA GLY A 320 -5.20 14.49 -3.18
C GLY A 320 -6.65 14.05 -2.99
N ASP A 321 -7.61 14.91 -3.37
CA ASP A 321 -9.04 14.68 -3.25
C ASP A 321 -9.46 14.35 -1.81
N THR A 322 -8.93 15.11 -0.87
CA THR A 322 -9.27 15.01 0.55
C THR A 322 -10.02 16.27 0.97
N VAL A 323 -10.98 16.14 1.88
CA VAL A 323 -11.67 17.28 2.49
C VAL A 323 -10.83 17.86 3.63
N ILE A 324 -10.11 16.99 4.31
CA ILE A 324 -9.08 17.39 5.25
C ILE A 324 -7.87 17.73 4.40
N ASP A 325 -7.42 18.96 4.48
CA ASP A 325 -6.30 19.43 3.67
C ASP A 325 -5.08 18.51 3.80
N ASP A 326 -5.00 17.79 4.92
CA ASP A 326 -3.83 16.98 5.21
C ASP A 326 -4.16 15.85 6.18
N PRO A 327 -4.33 14.59 5.70
CA PRO A 327 -4.23 13.44 6.59
C PRO A 327 -2.86 13.47 7.29
N ASP A 328 -2.74 12.95 8.51
CA ASP A 328 -1.48 12.92 9.24
C ASP A 328 -0.37 12.31 8.36
N PRO A 329 0.74 13.03 8.10
CA PRO A 329 1.78 12.56 7.22
C PRO A 329 2.51 11.34 7.76
N HIS A 330 3.03 10.52 6.85
CA HIS A 330 3.88 9.39 7.19
C HIS A 330 5.36 9.70 6.97
N TYR A 331 6.23 9.16 7.79
CA TYR A 331 7.67 9.43 7.66
C TYR A 331 8.24 8.99 6.29
N ASP A 332 7.65 7.99 5.63
CA ASP A 332 8.09 7.58 4.29
C ASP A 332 7.73 8.56 3.17
N ASP A 333 6.89 9.54 3.44
CA ASP A 333 6.51 10.58 2.46
C ASP A 333 7.72 11.36 1.94
N VAL A 334 8.81 11.43 2.71
CA VAL A 334 10.06 12.05 2.27
C VAL A 334 10.62 11.42 0.99
N HIS A 335 10.40 10.12 0.78
CA HIS A 335 10.82 9.44 -0.45
C HIS A 335 10.05 9.97 -1.68
N ALA A 336 8.74 10.17 -1.56
CA ALA A 336 7.91 10.73 -2.61
C ALA A 336 8.20 12.23 -2.86
N ILE A 337 8.42 13.00 -1.79
CA ILE A 337 8.71 14.44 -1.85
C ILE A 337 10.04 14.73 -2.54
N THR A 338 11.03 13.88 -2.33
CA THR A 338 12.37 14.03 -2.91
C THR A 338 12.58 13.27 -4.23
N SER A 339 11.53 12.62 -4.74
CA SER A 339 11.56 11.86 -5.99
C SER A 339 11.04 12.66 -7.18
N ALA A 340 11.59 12.36 -8.37
CA ALA A 340 11.09 12.85 -9.65
C ALA A 340 9.82 12.14 -10.13
N TYR A 341 9.44 11.03 -9.50
CA TYR A 341 8.29 10.24 -9.93
C TYR A 341 6.95 10.94 -9.64
N ARG A 342 6.07 10.87 -10.63
CA ARG A 342 4.65 11.20 -10.50
C ARG A 342 3.83 10.08 -11.12
N PRO A 343 2.69 9.64 -10.52
CA PRO A 343 1.81 8.65 -11.13
C PRO A 343 1.21 9.17 -12.46
N PRO A 344 0.84 8.26 -13.39
CA PRO A 344 0.13 8.64 -14.61
C PRO A 344 -1.20 9.36 -14.30
N GLU A 345 -1.61 10.33 -15.15
CA GLU A 345 -2.87 11.07 -14.96
C GLU A 345 -4.09 10.15 -14.83
N ALA A 346 -4.20 9.12 -15.68
CA ALA A 346 -5.30 8.15 -15.59
C ALA A 346 -5.36 7.46 -14.22
N VAL A 347 -4.20 7.20 -13.59
CA VAL A 347 -4.12 6.59 -12.26
C VAL A 347 -4.58 7.57 -11.17
N VAL A 348 -4.24 8.84 -11.28
CA VAL A 348 -4.75 9.89 -10.37
C VAL A 348 -6.27 10.01 -10.49
N HIS A 349 -6.80 10.01 -11.73
CA HIS A 349 -8.24 10.02 -11.96
C HIS A 349 -8.92 8.75 -11.43
N LEU A 350 -8.29 7.57 -11.55
CA LEU A 350 -8.78 6.33 -10.96
C LEU A 350 -8.90 6.46 -9.42
N ALA A 351 -7.88 7.01 -8.78
CA ALA A 351 -7.88 7.26 -7.33
C ALA A 351 -9.01 8.19 -6.89
N ARG A 352 -9.25 9.26 -7.65
CA ARG A 352 -10.32 10.25 -7.44
C ARG A 352 -11.70 9.74 -7.87
N LYS A 353 -11.81 8.47 -8.34
CA LYS A 353 -13.04 7.86 -8.83
C LYS A 353 -13.69 8.63 -9.98
N ASN A 354 -12.87 9.24 -10.84
CA ASN A 354 -13.28 10.01 -12.01
C ASN A 354 -13.53 9.08 -13.23
N PHE A 355 -14.50 8.19 -13.08
CA PHE A 355 -14.98 7.26 -14.11
C PHE A 355 -16.49 7.03 -13.93
N PRO A 356 -17.19 6.48 -14.93
CA PRO A 356 -18.62 6.16 -14.82
C PRO A 356 -18.89 5.23 -13.64
N ARG A 357 -19.85 5.60 -12.78
CA ARG A 357 -20.27 4.80 -11.62
C ARG A 357 -21.79 4.70 -11.56
N PRO A 358 -22.38 3.60 -11.12
CA PRO A 358 -21.75 2.51 -10.40
C PRO A 358 -20.98 1.54 -11.30
N VAL A 359 -19.94 0.89 -10.76
CA VAL A 359 -19.17 -0.16 -11.44
C VAL A 359 -18.72 -1.23 -10.46
N GLU A 360 -18.69 -2.48 -10.89
CA GLU A 360 -18.20 -3.61 -10.10
C GLU A 360 -16.95 -4.22 -10.74
N LEU A 361 -15.94 -4.47 -9.91
CA LEU A 361 -14.74 -5.20 -10.28
C LEU A 361 -14.73 -6.58 -9.62
N LEU A 362 -14.37 -7.61 -10.38
CA LEU A 362 -14.14 -8.97 -9.90
C LEU A 362 -12.66 -9.29 -10.03
N ASN A 363 -11.93 -8.99 -8.98
CA ASN A 363 -10.48 -9.10 -8.98
C ASN A 363 -10.03 -10.44 -8.40
N THR A 364 -8.78 -10.79 -8.67
CA THR A 364 -8.12 -11.93 -8.03
C THR A 364 -6.75 -11.53 -7.49
N LYS A 365 -6.28 -12.29 -6.50
CA LYS A 365 -4.99 -12.06 -5.87
C LYS A 365 -4.25 -13.40 -5.75
N PRO A 366 -2.90 -13.38 -5.82
CA PRO A 366 -2.09 -14.58 -5.70
C PRO A 366 -2.05 -15.10 -4.26
N LEU A 367 -1.50 -16.30 -4.10
CA LEU A 367 -1.06 -16.80 -2.81
C LEU A 367 0.00 -15.87 -2.21
N TYR A 368 -0.03 -15.69 -0.91
CA TYR A 368 0.93 -14.84 -0.19
C TYR A 368 2.40 -15.20 -0.44
N SER A 369 2.69 -16.45 -0.72
CA SER A 369 4.04 -16.94 -1.02
C SER A 369 4.19 -17.49 -2.44
N HIS A 370 3.41 -16.99 -3.41
CA HIS A 370 3.38 -17.45 -4.80
C HIS A 370 4.75 -17.50 -5.50
N TRP A 371 5.68 -16.70 -5.05
CA TRP A 371 7.04 -16.62 -5.56
C TRP A 371 7.89 -17.86 -5.22
N ARG A 372 7.45 -18.72 -4.29
CA ARG A 372 8.19 -19.90 -3.86
C ARG A 372 8.10 -21.05 -4.88
N SER A 373 7.04 -21.09 -5.65
CA SER A 373 6.85 -22.13 -6.65
C SER A 373 6.03 -21.61 -7.84
N ALA A 374 6.38 -22.11 -9.04
CA ALA A 374 5.60 -21.83 -10.25
C ALA A 374 4.19 -22.40 -10.16
N GLU A 375 3.99 -23.47 -9.40
CA GLU A 375 2.68 -24.09 -9.14
C GLU A 375 1.78 -23.12 -8.38
N ASP A 376 2.31 -22.49 -7.34
CA ASP A 376 1.57 -21.53 -6.49
C ASP A 376 1.05 -20.31 -7.25
N SER A 377 1.65 -19.99 -8.39
CA SER A 377 1.23 -18.87 -9.25
C SER A 377 0.30 -19.26 -10.42
N ARG A 378 -0.07 -20.52 -10.56
CA ARG A 378 -0.93 -20.97 -11.69
C ARG A 378 -2.34 -20.43 -11.58
N THR A 379 -2.89 -20.41 -10.37
CA THR A 379 -4.26 -19.96 -10.09
C THR A 379 -4.26 -18.95 -8.94
N PRO A 380 -5.23 -18.03 -8.88
CA PRO A 380 -5.39 -17.16 -7.73
C PRO A 380 -5.81 -17.95 -6.49
N ARG A 381 -5.56 -17.35 -5.33
CA ARG A 381 -5.99 -17.86 -4.03
C ARG A 381 -7.10 -17.03 -3.42
N PHE A 382 -7.22 -15.76 -3.83
CA PHE A 382 -8.23 -14.85 -3.31
C PHE A 382 -9.06 -14.31 -4.46
N TRP A 383 -10.37 -14.20 -4.25
CA TRP A 383 -11.31 -13.58 -5.16
C TRP A 383 -11.95 -12.40 -4.46
N GLU A 384 -11.73 -11.24 -5.00
CA GLU A 384 -12.22 -9.98 -4.49
C GLU A 384 -13.40 -9.49 -5.33
N THR A 385 -14.39 -8.92 -4.66
CA THR A 385 -15.44 -8.12 -5.28
C THR A 385 -15.32 -6.71 -4.75
N LEU A 386 -15.17 -5.73 -5.64
CA LEU A 386 -15.24 -4.30 -5.32
C LEU A 386 -16.40 -3.67 -6.06
N TYR A 387 -17.21 -2.90 -5.36
CA TYR A 387 -18.30 -2.11 -5.94
C TYR A 387 -18.12 -0.64 -5.60
N PHE A 388 -18.05 0.18 -6.64
CA PHE A 388 -17.97 1.63 -6.55
C PHE A 388 -19.34 2.22 -6.81
N GLY A 389 -20.06 2.59 -5.77
CA GLY A 389 -21.23 3.46 -5.83
C GLY A 389 -20.83 4.91 -6.12
N LYS A 390 -21.78 5.82 -6.18
CA LYS A 390 -21.49 7.26 -6.33
C LYS A 390 -20.94 7.88 -5.07
N THR A 391 -21.36 7.37 -3.89
CA THR A 391 -21.01 7.92 -2.57
C THR A 391 -20.18 6.97 -1.70
N TYR A 392 -19.88 5.78 -2.17
CA TYR A 392 -19.15 4.77 -1.39
C TYR A 392 -18.38 3.78 -2.26
N GLN A 393 -17.53 3.01 -1.58
CA GLN A 393 -16.80 1.85 -2.12
C GLN A 393 -16.99 0.70 -1.13
N LEU A 394 -17.56 -0.43 -1.59
CA LEU A 394 -17.74 -1.65 -0.81
C LEU A 394 -16.86 -2.74 -1.39
N GLY A 395 -16.09 -3.42 -0.54
CA GLY A 395 -15.26 -4.55 -0.95
C GLY A 395 -15.36 -5.75 -0.03
N SER A 396 -15.28 -6.93 -0.62
CA SER A 396 -15.18 -8.21 0.08
C SER A 396 -14.23 -9.17 -0.62
N VAL A 397 -13.68 -10.13 0.13
CA VAL A 397 -12.79 -11.16 -0.41
C VAL A 397 -13.12 -12.54 0.16
N VAL A 398 -12.97 -13.55 -0.67
CA VAL A 398 -12.97 -14.96 -0.27
C VAL A 398 -11.66 -15.60 -0.71
N SER A 399 -11.27 -16.68 -0.05
CA SER A 399 -10.06 -17.42 -0.37
C SER A 399 -10.34 -18.92 -0.39
N ARG A 400 -9.49 -19.64 -1.10
CA ARG A 400 -9.45 -21.10 -1.08
C ARG A 400 -8.31 -21.57 -0.18
N GLY A 401 -8.57 -22.64 0.59
CA GLY A 401 -7.57 -23.32 1.42
C GLY A 401 -7.52 -22.81 2.85
N ASP A 402 -7.13 -23.68 3.74
CA ASP A 402 -6.87 -23.38 5.15
C ASP A 402 -5.41 -22.94 5.27
N GLU A 403 -5.14 -21.67 5.03
CA GLU A 403 -3.80 -21.16 5.17
C GLU A 403 -3.69 -20.29 6.41
N SER A 404 -2.73 -20.64 7.26
CA SER A 404 -2.30 -19.85 8.43
C SER A 404 -1.91 -18.40 8.09
N LEU A 405 -1.79 -18.07 6.81
CA LEU A 405 -1.52 -16.74 6.27
C LEU A 405 -2.78 -15.88 6.09
N LEU A 406 -3.96 -16.41 6.33
CA LEU A 406 -5.21 -15.64 6.38
C LEU A 406 -5.32 -14.81 7.67
N ASP A 407 -4.43 -15.05 8.61
CA ASP A 407 -4.39 -14.46 9.94
C ASP A 407 -4.18 -12.94 9.97
N MET A 408 -4.16 -12.23 8.89
CA MET A 408 -4.06 -10.77 8.86
C MET A 408 -4.82 -10.21 7.66
N CYS A 409 -5.84 -10.92 7.21
CA CYS A 409 -6.68 -10.48 6.10
C CYS A 409 -7.93 -9.79 6.64
N ARG A 410 -8.15 -8.54 6.26
CA ARG A 410 -9.44 -7.88 6.42
C ARG A 410 -10.35 -8.32 5.27
N PRO A 411 -11.38 -9.11 5.55
CA PRO A 411 -12.17 -9.73 4.48
C PRO A 411 -13.24 -8.80 3.90
N MET A 412 -13.58 -7.69 4.60
CA MET A 412 -14.62 -6.78 4.17
C MET A 412 -14.42 -5.39 4.73
N SER A 413 -14.64 -4.37 3.93
CA SER A 413 -14.83 -2.98 4.39
C SER A 413 -15.65 -2.14 3.41
N LEU A 414 -16.25 -1.09 3.93
CA LEU A 414 -16.91 -0.05 3.18
C LEU A 414 -16.29 1.29 3.55
N MET A 415 -16.00 2.11 2.55
CA MET A 415 -15.65 3.52 2.70
C MET A 415 -16.75 4.37 2.07
N ALA A 416 -17.24 5.36 2.80
CA ALA A 416 -18.33 6.24 2.39
C ALA A 416 -17.89 7.70 2.39
N PHE A 417 -18.53 8.50 1.56
CA PHE A 417 -18.34 9.94 1.52
C PHE A 417 -18.66 10.59 2.87
N SER A 418 -17.75 11.46 3.32
CA SER A 418 -17.95 12.34 4.45
C SER A 418 -17.47 13.74 4.11
N SER A 419 -18.34 14.74 4.23
CA SER A 419 -17.97 16.14 4.01
C SER A 419 -17.04 16.67 5.11
N LYS A 420 -17.16 16.11 6.31
CA LYS A 420 -16.40 16.52 7.48
C LYS A 420 -15.03 15.85 7.58
N ARG A 421 -14.96 14.56 7.25
CA ARG A 421 -13.75 13.74 7.46
C ARG A 421 -13.08 13.30 6.16
N GLY A 422 -13.67 13.61 5.00
CA GLY A 422 -13.29 13.06 3.71
C GLY A 422 -13.93 11.69 3.48
N VAL A 423 -13.73 10.78 4.39
CA VAL A 423 -14.27 9.42 4.35
C VAL A 423 -14.74 8.95 5.72
N ASP A 424 -15.90 8.33 5.75
CA ASP A 424 -16.40 7.51 6.84
C ASP A 424 -16.31 6.05 6.44
N TYR A 425 -16.31 5.12 7.39
CA TYR A 425 -16.19 3.72 7.05
C TYR A 425 -17.06 2.82 7.93
N PHE A 426 -17.37 1.67 7.37
CA PHE A 426 -18.00 0.56 8.08
C PHE A 426 -17.13 -0.68 7.86
N VAL A 427 -16.70 -1.28 8.96
CA VAL A 427 -15.84 -2.47 8.97
C VAL A 427 -16.44 -3.50 9.89
N VAL A 428 -16.34 -4.76 9.50
CA VAL A 428 -16.66 -5.89 10.37
C VAL A 428 -15.43 -6.76 10.56
N ASN A 429 -15.19 -7.15 11.80
CA ASN A 429 -14.06 -7.99 12.17
C ASN A 429 -14.58 -9.11 13.11
N THR A 430 -13.86 -10.23 13.12
CA THR A 430 -14.12 -11.36 14.02
C THR A 430 -13.11 -11.46 15.16
N ASN A 431 -12.12 -10.57 15.19
CA ASN A 431 -11.23 -10.31 16.31
C ASN A 431 -11.60 -9.04 17.05
N LYS A 432 -11.17 -8.94 18.28
CA LYS A 432 -11.39 -7.74 19.10
C LYS A 432 -10.76 -6.51 18.45
N PRO A 433 -11.41 -5.35 18.60
CA PRO A 433 -10.80 -4.09 18.18
C PRO A 433 -9.40 -3.90 18.78
N GLY A 434 -8.46 -3.50 17.94
CA GLY A 434 -7.05 -3.37 18.31
C GLY A 434 -6.20 -4.63 18.11
N GLU A 435 -6.82 -5.77 17.83
CA GLU A 435 -6.15 -6.97 17.36
C GLU A 435 -6.11 -6.99 15.83
N HIS A 436 -5.27 -7.86 15.26
CA HIS A 436 -5.19 -8.02 13.80
C HIS A 436 -6.55 -8.41 13.22
N ALA A 437 -6.86 -7.86 12.06
CA ALA A 437 -8.02 -8.32 11.30
C ALA A 437 -7.81 -9.77 10.88
N LEU A 438 -8.87 -10.57 10.96
CA LEU A 438 -8.83 -11.99 10.62
C LEU A 438 -9.98 -12.36 9.70
N LYS A 439 -9.63 -13.05 8.61
CA LYS A 439 -10.53 -13.99 7.96
C LYS A 439 -10.27 -15.35 8.60
N ARG A 440 -11.21 -15.85 9.37
CA ARG A 440 -11.07 -17.17 9.97
C ARG A 440 -11.42 -18.28 8.98
N SER A 441 -10.86 -19.46 9.23
CA SER A 441 -11.28 -20.68 8.55
C SER A 441 -12.81 -20.86 8.70
N GLY A 442 -13.48 -21.09 7.59
CA GLY A 442 -14.94 -21.20 7.53
C GLY A 442 -15.69 -19.86 7.33
N ASP A 443 -15.03 -18.72 7.32
CA ASP A 443 -15.67 -17.47 6.92
C ASP A 443 -15.87 -17.42 5.41
N GLN A 444 -17.12 -17.31 4.97
CA GLN A 444 -17.47 -17.21 3.55
C GLN A 444 -18.34 -16.00 3.29
N ILE A 445 -17.95 -15.20 2.29
CA ILE A 445 -18.63 -13.95 1.95
C ILE A 445 -19.06 -14.02 0.48
N GLY A 446 -20.35 -13.77 0.25
CA GLY A 446 -20.86 -13.50 -1.10
C GLY A 446 -21.18 -12.02 -1.23
N GLN A 447 -20.82 -11.42 -2.36
CA GLN A 447 -21.17 -10.04 -2.70
C GLN A 447 -21.72 -9.96 -4.12
N TYR A 448 -22.74 -9.15 -4.29
CA TYR A 448 -23.26 -8.73 -5.59
C TYR A 448 -23.58 -7.23 -5.52
N ARG A 449 -22.78 -6.42 -6.18
CA ARG A 449 -22.88 -4.96 -6.12
C ARG A 449 -22.92 -4.46 -4.66
N ASN A 450 -24.04 -3.84 -4.26
CA ASN A 450 -24.30 -3.28 -2.93
C ASN A 450 -24.91 -4.28 -1.91
N LEU A 451 -25.08 -5.55 -2.31
CA LEU A 451 -25.52 -6.64 -1.44
C LEU A 451 -24.34 -7.49 -0.99
N LEU A 452 -24.33 -7.87 0.30
CA LEU A 452 -23.32 -8.74 0.85
C LEU A 452 -23.96 -9.70 1.88
N VAL A 453 -23.51 -10.95 1.90
CA VAL A 453 -23.82 -11.93 2.94
C VAL A 453 -22.50 -12.52 3.43
N TRP A 454 -22.29 -12.49 4.74
CA TRP A 454 -21.19 -13.16 5.41
C TRP A 454 -21.75 -14.26 6.30
N LEU A 455 -21.34 -15.50 6.02
CA LEU A 455 -21.73 -16.69 6.76
C LEU A 455 -20.51 -17.42 7.31
N ARG A 456 -20.70 -18.05 8.45
CA ARG A 456 -19.78 -18.99 9.07
C ARG A 456 -20.53 -20.05 9.85
N PRO A 457 -19.94 -21.23 10.09
CA PRO A 457 -20.47 -22.16 11.07
C PRO A 457 -20.57 -21.49 12.44
N ALA A 458 -21.72 -21.56 13.09
CA ALA A 458 -21.91 -20.99 14.41
C ALA A 458 -21.08 -21.80 15.43
N ARG A 459 -20.24 -21.10 16.17
CA ARG A 459 -19.48 -21.65 17.30
C ARG A 459 -19.83 -20.84 18.54
N PRO A 460 -20.06 -21.48 19.70
CA PRO A 460 -20.38 -20.77 20.94
C PRO A 460 -19.34 -19.69 21.25
N ALA A 461 -19.82 -18.52 21.68
CA ALA A 461 -19.02 -17.38 22.11
C ALA A 461 -18.19 -16.68 21.02
N GLU A 462 -18.31 -17.04 19.75
CA GLU A 462 -17.70 -16.24 18.69
C GLU A 462 -18.47 -14.93 18.48
N THR A 463 -17.72 -13.86 18.21
CA THR A 463 -18.27 -12.51 18.19
C THR A 463 -17.88 -11.83 16.89
N PHE A 464 -18.85 -11.13 16.29
CA PHE A 464 -18.61 -10.13 15.25
C PHE A 464 -18.50 -8.76 15.91
N TYR A 465 -17.48 -7.99 15.51
CA TYR A 465 -17.28 -6.61 15.93
C TYR A 465 -17.55 -5.69 14.74
N PHE A 466 -18.56 -4.87 14.88
CA PHE A 466 -18.98 -3.89 13.89
C PHE A 466 -18.44 -2.53 14.29
N GLN A 467 -17.86 -1.82 13.35
CA GLN A 467 -17.27 -0.50 13.54
C GLN A 467 -17.85 0.49 12.55
N TRP A 468 -18.25 1.66 13.04
CA TRP A 468 -18.72 2.80 12.24
C TRP A 468 -18.48 4.12 12.99
N PRO A 469 -18.57 5.30 12.30
CA PRO A 469 -18.36 6.60 12.93
C PRO A 469 -19.32 6.84 14.10
N ARG A 470 -18.83 7.45 15.17
CA ARG A 470 -19.64 7.81 16.33
C ARG A 470 -20.78 8.78 16.00
N ALA A 471 -20.58 9.61 14.95
CA ALA A 471 -21.58 10.57 14.48
C ALA A 471 -22.75 9.90 13.71
N ALA A 472 -22.62 8.64 13.31
CA ALA A 472 -23.65 7.92 12.57
C ALA A 472 -24.91 7.72 13.44
N LYS A 473 -26.08 7.96 12.84
CA LYS A 473 -27.34 7.64 13.48
C LYS A 473 -27.68 6.17 13.25
N VAL A 474 -28.15 5.52 14.29
CA VAL A 474 -28.51 4.10 14.27
C VAL A 474 -29.96 3.93 14.72
N GLN A 475 -30.72 3.18 13.96
CA GLN A 475 -32.07 2.76 14.37
C GLN A 475 -32.29 1.28 14.10
N ASN A 476 -33.06 0.63 14.94
CA ASN A 476 -33.50 -0.74 14.74
C ASN A 476 -35.01 -0.75 14.39
N ARG A 477 -35.33 -1.40 13.28
CA ARG A 477 -36.70 -1.57 12.84
C ARG A 477 -36.94 -2.99 12.35
N ASN A 478 -37.83 -3.72 12.99
CA ASN A 478 -38.17 -5.10 12.64
C ASN A 478 -36.95 -6.05 12.57
N GLY A 479 -36.00 -5.87 13.49
CA GLY A 479 -34.78 -6.68 13.52
C GLY A 479 -33.69 -6.28 12.52
N ILE A 480 -33.93 -5.25 11.72
CA ILE A 480 -32.93 -4.67 10.80
C ILE A 480 -32.27 -3.49 11.49
N VAL A 481 -30.95 -3.48 11.52
CA VAL A 481 -30.16 -2.34 12.02
C VAL A 481 -29.84 -1.42 10.86
N PHE A 482 -30.36 -0.21 10.91
CA PHE A 482 -30.10 0.84 9.93
C PHE A 482 -29.06 1.81 10.47
N ILE A 483 -28.07 2.17 9.63
CA ILE A 483 -27.01 3.14 9.97
C ILE A 483 -27.01 4.23 8.91
N GLU A 484 -27.15 5.48 9.36
CA GLU A 484 -27.05 6.66 8.53
C GLU A 484 -25.62 7.22 8.58
N LEU A 485 -24.86 7.02 7.51
CA LEU A 485 -23.70 7.84 7.16
C LEU A 485 -24.21 9.00 6.30
N GLU A 486 -23.40 10.04 6.09
CA GLU A 486 -23.85 11.30 5.50
C GLU A 486 -24.68 11.15 4.20
N LYS A 487 -24.16 10.41 3.21
CA LYS A 487 -24.81 10.16 1.91
C LYS A 487 -24.94 8.68 1.56
N THR A 488 -24.57 7.83 2.49
CA THR A 488 -24.55 6.37 2.32
C THR A 488 -25.23 5.74 3.52
N TRP A 489 -26.08 4.77 3.27
CA TRP A 489 -26.92 4.18 4.30
C TRP A 489 -26.82 2.67 4.29
N LEU A 490 -26.82 2.07 5.46
CA LEU A 490 -26.64 0.64 5.64
C LEU A 490 -27.91 0.04 6.23
N ALA A 491 -28.30 -1.12 5.75
CA ALA A 491 -29.28 -2.00 6.37
C ALA A 491 -28.61 -3.34 6.64
N ILE A 492 -28.58 -3.75 7.91
CA ILE A 492 -27.90 -4.95 8.39
C ILE A 492 -28.94 -5.89 8.97
N TRP A 493 -29.02 -7.10 8.47
CA TRP A 493 -29.81 -8.20 9.02
C TRP A 493 -28.88 -9.15 9.78
N PRO A 494 -28.91 -9.18 11.12
CA PRO A 494 -28.21 -10.20 11.89
C PRO A 494 -28.79 -11.60 11.60
N ILE A 495 -27.93 -12.58 11.40
CA ILE A 495 -28.30 -13.99 11.15
C ILE A 495 -27.77 -14.80 12.33
N HIS A 496 -28.64 -15.32 13.16
CA HIS A 496 -28.30 -16.05 14.39
C HIS A 496 -27.23 -15.34 15.24
N LEU A 497 -27.33 -14.04 15.32
CA LEU A 497 -26.55 -13.20 16.23
C LEU A 497 -27.47 -12.69 17.36
N ASP A 498 -26.88 -12.39 18.50
CA ASP A 498 -27.60 -11.63 19.54
C ASP A 498 -27.72 -10.15 19.11
N GLN A 499 -28.35 -9.36 19.93
CA GLN A 499 -28.51 -7.93 19.70
C GLN A 499 -27.10 -7.27 19.67
N LEU A 500 -26.86 -6.40 18.70
CA LEU A 500 -25.66 -5.58 18.65
C LEU A 500 -25.60 -4.70 19.90
N ARG A 501 -24.56 -4.87 20.70
CA ARG A 501 -24.34 -4.12 21.95
C ARG A 501 -23.10 -3.26 21.82
N PRO A 502 -23.11 -2.04 22.36
CA PRO A 502 -21.90 -1.22 22.41
C PRO A 502 -20.73 -1.98 23.02
N TRP A 503 -19.57 -1.92 22.35
CA TRP A 503 -18.31 -2.48 22.82
C TRP A 503 -17.37 -1.33 23.19
N PRO A 504 -17.20 -1.00 24.47
CA PRO A 504 -16.33 0.09 24.90
C PRO A 504 -14.86 -0.27 24.64
N LEU A 505 -14.10 0.71 24.14
CA LEU A 505 -12.67 0.62 24.07
C LEU A 505 -12.02 1.26 25.29
N GLU A 506 -10.88 0.75 25.72
CA GLU A 506 -10.13 1.23 26.86
C GLU A 506 -8.70 1.63 26.50
N GLY A 507 -8.08 2.45 27.35
CA GLY A 507 -6.67 2.87 27.23
C GLY A 507 -6.38 3.55 25.91
N LYS A 508 -5.20 3.26 25.34
CA LYS A 508 -4.73 3.86 24.08
C LYS A 508 -5.67 3.66 22.90
N TRP A 509 -6.46 2.60 22.90
CA TRP A 509 -7.40 2.32 21.83
C TRP A 509 -8.63 3.22 21.87
N ALA A 510 -9.09 3.62 23.05
CA ALA A 510 -10.19 4.58 23.19
C ALA A 510 -9.80 5.96 22.62
N GLU A 511 -8.55 6.38 22.81
CA GLU A 511 -8.03 7.63 22.23
C GLU A 511 -7.85 7.51 20.72
N HIS A 512 -7.27 6.42 20.26
CA HIS A 512 -7.01 6.17 18.84
C HIS A 512 -8.30 6.14 18.01
N TYR A 513 -9.36 5.56 18.55
CA TYR A 513 -10.67 5.43 17.91
C TYR A 513 -11.73 6.37 18.50
N ARG A 514 -11.34 7.52 19.01
CA ARG A 514 -12.26 8.47 19.67
C ARG A 514 -13.47 8.88 18.82
N ASP A 515 -13.33 8.90 17.52
CA ASP A 515 -14.37 9.28 16.56
C ASP A 515 -15.18 8.09 16.03
N GLU A 516 -14.87 6.89 16.52
CA GLU A 516 -15.50 5.63 16.13
C GLU A 516 -16.29 5.02 17.28
N GLN A 517 -17.23 4.17 16.94
CA GLN A 517 -17.92 3.31 17.90
C GLN A 517 -17.89 1.87 17.42
N PHE A 518 -17.83 0.97 18.39
CA PHE A 518 -17.81 -0.46 18.16
C PHE A 518 -19.02 -1.11 18.79
N HIS A 519 -19.58 -2.11 18.12
CA HIS A 519 -20.66 -2.92 18.60
C HIS A 519 -20.29 -4.39 18.41
N ALA A 520 -20.62 -5.20 19.39
CA ALA A 520 -20.39 -6.64 19.36
C ALA A 520 -21.70 -7.38 19.27
N ALA A 521 -21.71 -8.46 18.49
CA ALA A 521 -22.81 -9.42 18.44
C ALA A 521 -22.25 -10.83 18.46
N THR A 522 -22.69 -11.62 19.45
CA THR A 522 -22.23 -12.99 19.66
C THR A 522 -23.11 -13.97 18.91
N THR A 523 -22.52 -15.04 18.39
CA THR A 523 -23.24 -16.08 17.67
C THR A 523 -24.21 -16.82 18.58
N LYS A 524 -25.40 -17.10 18.05
CA LYS A 524 -26.44 -17.94 18.64
C LYS A 524 -26.68 -19.14 17.73
N GLY A 525 -27.17 -20.22 18.36
CA GLY A 525 -27.49 -21.44 17.61
C GLY A 525 -26.29 -22.33 17.32
N ASP A 526 -26.54 -23.38 16.56
CA ASP A 526 -25.64 -24.52 16.34
C ASP A 526 -25.38 -24.81 14.85
N THR A 527 -25.92 -24.00 13.94
CA THR A 527 -25.78 -24.19 12.49
C THR A 527 -24.86 -23.15 11.86
N TYR A 528 -25.43 -22.05 11.39
CA TYR A 528 -24.70 -20.95 10.76
C TYR A 528 -25.11 -19.61 11.37
N ALA A 529 -24.14 -18.70 11.43
CA ALA A 529 -24.34 -17.33 11.91
C ALA A 529 -23.61 -16.35 10.98
N GLY A 530 -23.99 -15.07 11.07
CA GLY A 530 -23.40 -14.02 10.28
C GLY A 530 -24.33 -12.84 10.10
N PHE A 531 -24.26 -12.19 8.97
CA PHE A 531 -25.13 -11.06 8.64
C PHE A 531 -25.31 -10.90 7.14
N ALA A 532 -26.42 -10.26 6.76
CA ALA A 532 -26.61 -9.71 5.42
C ALA A 532 -26.54 -8.19 5.50
N LEU A 533 -26.04 -7.55 4.43
CA LEU A 533 -25.88 -6.10 4.29
C LEU A 533 -26.46 -5.66 2.95
N LEU A 534 -27.23 -4.57 2.97
CA LEU A 534 -27.61 -3.78 1.82
C LEU A 534 -27.12 -2.35 2.02
N VAL A 535 -26.43 -1.81 1.02
CA VAL A 535 -25.97 -0.42 1.02
C VAL A 535 -26.82 0.42 0.08
N GLY A 536 -27.40 1.50 0.61
CA GLY A 536 -28.10 2.52 -0.16
C GLY A 536 -27.28 3.80 -0.26
N GLU A 537 -27.64 4.66 -1.22
CA GLU A 537 -26.95 5.96 -1.41
C GLU A 537 -27.94 7.05 -1.83
N GLN A 538 -27.68 8.28 -1.37
CA GLN A 538 -28.57 9.43 -1.58
C GLN A 538 -29.04 9.61 -3.03
N PRO A 539 -28.18 9.52 -4.06
CA PRO A 539 -28.61 9.73 -5.44
C PRO A 539 -29.67 8.72 -5.94
N ALA A 540 -29.68 7.51 -5.36
CA ALA A 540 -30.62 6.46 -5.74
C ALA A 540 -31.85 6.40 -4.82
N GLU A 541 -31.66 6.69 -3.54
CA GLU A 541 -32.66 6.45 -2.50
C GLU A 541 -33.37 7.73 -2.03
N GLY A 542 -32.85 8.91 -2.31
CA GLY A 542 -33.40 10.20 -1.89
C GLY A 542 -33.00 10.59 -0.47
N SER A 543 -33.71 10.12 0.58
CA SER A 543 -33.39 10.35 1.99
C SER A 543 -33.21 9.05 2.76
N PHE A 544 -32.61 9.16 3.95
CA PHE A 544 -32.43 8.00 4.84
C PHE A 544 -33.78 7.39 5.23
N GLU A 545 -34.78 8.20 5.52
CA GLU A 545 -36.13 7.74 5.87
C GLU A 545 -36.80 7.01 4.69
N GLN A 546 -36.59 7.49 3.46
CA GLN A 546 -37.07 6.82 2.25
C GLN A 546 -36.38 5.48 2.05
N PHE A 547 -35.06 5.42 2.27
CA PHE A 547 -34.30 4.16 2.25
C PHE A 547 -34.85 3.17 3.29
N VAL A 548 -35.01 3.59 4.56
CA VAL A 548 -35.56 2.75 5.61
C VAL A 548 -36.95 2.24 5.25
N ALA A 549 -37.80 3.11 4.70
CA ALA A 549 -39.16 2.73 4.30
C ALA A 549 -39.18 1.68 3.18
N ARG A 550 -38.38 1.93 2.11
CA ARG A 550 -38.29 1.00 0.97
C ARG A 550 -37.69 -0.34 1.35
N VAL A 551 -36.62 -0.35 2.12
CA VAL A 551 -35.98 -1.58 2.60
C VAL A 551 -36.92 -2.36 3.47
N SER A 552 -37.60 -1.70 4.42
CA SER A 552 -38.55 -2.37 5.34
C SER A 552 -39.78 -2.97 4.63
N ALA A 553 -40.21 -2.36 3.52
CA ALA A 553 -41.35 -2.82 2.75
C ALA A 553 -41.01 -3.82 1.64
N GLY A 554 -39.85 -3.65 0.99
CA GLY A 554 -39.54 -4.34 -0.28
C GLY A 554 -38.32 -5.26 -0.24
N SER A 555 -37.46 -5.15 0.79
CA SER A 555 -36.32 -6.06 0.90
C SER A 555 -36.61 -7.25 1.80
N LYS A 556 -36.09 -8.42 1.46
CA LYS A 556 -36.35 -9.65 2.21
C LYS A 556 -35.09 -10.45 2.41
N LEU A 557 -34.83 -10.86 3.65
CA LEU A 557 -33.87 -11.89 3.99
C LEU A 557 -34.60 -13.23 4.14
N ASP A 558 -34.22 -14.24 3.39
CA ASP A 558 -34.74 -15.59 3.44
C ASP A 558 -33.74 -16.52 4.13
N LEU A 559 -34.12 -17.06 5.26
CA LEU A 559 -33.36 -18.00 6.09
C LEU A 559 -34.02 -19.40 6.13
N SER A 560 -35.00 -19.67 5.27
CA SER A 560 -35.73 -20.96 5.29
C SER A 560 -34.80 -22.17 5.07
N ASN A 561 -33.69 -21.97 4.36
CA ASN A 561 -32.71 -22.99 4.07
C ASN A 561 -31.41 -22.82 4.86
N LEU A 562 -31.41 -22.07 5.97
CA LEU A 562 -30.17 -21.81 6.74
C LEU A 562 -29.55 -23.11 7.31
N ALA A 563 -30.38 -24.11 7.65
CA ALA A 563 -29.87 -25.42 8.07
C ALA A 563 -29.08 -26.14 6.96
N GLN A 564 -29.33 -25.81 5.69
CA GLN A 564 -28.58 -26.27 4.51
C GLN A 564 -27.48 -25.25 4.11
N ALA A 565 -27.16 -24.34 5.01
CA ALA A 565 -26.14 -23.30 4.80
C ALA A 565 -26.48 -22.25 3.72
N GLU A 566 -27.73 -22.12 3.32
CA GLU A 566 -28.18 -21.20 2.28
C GLU A 566 -28.87 -19.97 2.89
N VAL A 567 -28.46 -18.80 2.41
CA VAL A 567 -29.09 -17.51 2.72
C VAL A 567 -29.34 -16.75 1.44
N THR A 568 -30.54 -16.20 1.31
CA THR A 568 -30.87 -15.32 0.19
C THR A 568 -31.31 -13.95 0.70
N ILE A 569 -30.72 -12.88 0.15
CA ILE A 569 -31.20 -11.52 0.31
C ILE A 569 -31.71 -11.00 -1.02
N ALA A 570 -32.93 -10.45 -1.00
CA ALA A 570 -33.52 -9.71 -2.12
C ALA A 570 -33.70 -8.25 -1.71
N SER A 571 -33.20 -7.32 -2.52
CA SER A 571 -33.35 -5.89 -2.31
C SER A 571 -34.65 -5.36 -2.90
N HIS A 572 -35.09 -4.23 -2.41
CA HIS A 572 -36.32 -3.55 -2.88
C HIS A 572 -36.26 -3.09 -4.35
N ASP A 573 -35.05 -2.97 -4.94
CA ASP A 573 -34.82 -2.68 -6.35
C ASP A 573 -34.70 -3.92 -7.25
N GLY A 574 -34.98 -5.11 -6.69
CA GLY A 574 -35.07 -6.37 -7.42
C GLY A 574 -33.75 -7.13 -7.58
N GLN A 575 -32.66 -6.69 -6.96
CA GLN A 575 -31.43 -7.48 -6.95
C GLN A 575 -31.57 -8.64 -5.97
N LYS A 576 -30.97 -9.80 -6.33
CA LYS A 576 -31.00 -11.00 -5.50
C LYS A 576 -29.60 -11.61 -5.38
N LEU A 577 -29.18 -11.84 -4.15
CA LEU A 577 -27.94 -12.53 -3.81
C LEU A 577 -28.27 -13.77 -2.97
N THR A 578 -27.91 -14.95 -3.46
CA THR A 578 -27.95 -16.21 -2.69
C THR A 578 -26.54 -16.68 -2.42
N VAL A 579 -26.25 -16.98 -1.17
CA VAL A 579 -24.97 -17.52 -0.71
C VAL A 579 -25.21 -18.85 -0.02
N VAL A 580 -24.54 -19.89 -0.51
CA VAL A 580 -24.52 -21.20 0.14
C VAL A 580 -23.12 -21.43 0.67
N HIS A 581 -23.00 -21.59 1.98
CA HIS A 581 -21.70 -21.93 2.60
C HIS A 581 -21.29 -23.36 2.22
N ASN A 582 -20.07 -23.51 1.79
CA ASN A 582 -19.50 -24.80 1.38
C ASN A 582 -18.47 -25.28 2.41
N ALA A 583 -18.85 -26.23 3.25
CA ALA A 583 -17.97 -26.75 4.30
C ALA A 583 -16.76 -27.55 3.76
N GLN A 584 -16.78 -27.98 2.52
CA GLN A 584 -15.68 -28.76 1.87
C GLN A 584 -14.72 -27.88 1.05
N ASN A 585 -15.11 -26.62 0.82
CA ASN A 585 -14.34 -25.68 0.05
C ASN A 585 -14.50 -24.29 0.68
N ASP A 586 -13.43 -23.53 0.83
CA ASP A 586 -13.50 -22.18 1.42
C ASP A 586 -14.19 -21.15 0.50
N LEU A 587 -14.53 -21.54 -0.73
CA LEU A 587 -15.30 -20.72 -1.65
C LEU A 587 -16.80 -21.04 -1.53
N PRO A 588 -17.67 -20.06 -1.24
CA PRO A 588 -19.10 -20.25 -1.23
C PRO A 588 -19.66 -20.49 -2.63
N THR A 589 -20.82 -21.14 -2.72
CA THR A 589 -21.64 -21.05 -3.90
C THR A 589 -22.40 -19.73 -3.88
N VAL A 590 -22.25 -18.92 -4.91
CA VAL A 590 -22.87 -17.59 -4.98
C VAL A 590 -23.71 -17.47 -6.24
N HIS A 591 -25.01 -17.16 -6.07
CA HIS A 591 -25.88 -16.82 -7.20
C HIS A 591 -26.22 -15.31 -7.15
N ARG A 592 -26.04 -14.65 -8.28
CA ARG A 592 -26.31 -13.22 -8.53
C ARG A 592 -27.46 -13.10 -9.52
N ASN A 593 -28.63 -12.69 -9.06
CA ASN A 593 -29.89 -12.74 -9.85
C ASN A 593 -30.10 -14.11 -10.49
N GLY A 594 -29.86 -15.20 -9.74
CA GLY A 594 -29.97 -16.58 -10.19
C GLY A 594 -28.79 -17.11 -11.01
N GLN A 595 -27.84 -16.28 -11.41
CA GLN A 595 -26.66 -16.71 -12.15
C GLN A 595 -25.53 -17.12 -11.21
N LEU A 596 -25.02 -18.34 -11.38
CA LEU A 596 -23.92 -18.88 -10.60
C LEU A 596 -22.62 -18.13 -10.91
N ARG A 597 -21.94 -17.62 -9.88
CA ARG A 597 -20.58 -17.12 -10.01
C ARG A 597 -19.60 -18.26 -10.20
N GLN A 598 -18.90 -18.23 -11.31
CA GLN A 598 -17.90 -19.24 -11.67
C GLN A 598 -16.52 -18.78 -11.20
N TRP A 599 -16.07 -19.22 -10.01
CA TRP A 599 -14.80 -18.80 -9.43
C TRP A 599 -13.58 -19.19 -10.25
N GLU A 600 -13.62 -20.35 -10.93
CA GLU A 600 -12.46 -20.99 -11.55
C GLU A 600 -12.34 -20.80 -13.06
N LYS A 601 -13.37 -20.31 -13.72
CA LYS A 601 -13.39 -20.27 -15.19
C LYS A 601 -12.83 -19.00 -15.80
N SER A 602 -12.77 -17.91 -15.06
CA SER A 602 -12.32 -16.62 -15.57
C SER A 602 -11.89 -15.75 -14.41
N PHE A 603 -10.60 -15.53 -14.31
CA PHE A 603 -10.04 -14.69 -13.26
C PHE A 603 -8.97 -13.79 -13.86
N ASP A 604 -9.00 -12.54 -13.45
CA ASP A 604 -8.03 -11.52 -13.81
C ASP A 604 -7.59 -10.79 -12.54
N ILE A 605 -6.40 -10.20 -12.55
CA ILE A 605 -5.92 -9.39 -11.42
C ILE A 605 -6.86 -8.20 -11.18
N TYR A 606 -7.29 -7.56 -12.28
CA TYR A 606 -8.33 -6.54 -12.28
C TYR A 606 -9.30 -6.81 -13.42
N LYS A 607 -10.57 -7.05 -13.09
CA LYS A 607 -11.61 -7.36 -14.06
C LYS A 607 -12.86 -6.53 -13.83
N PRO A 608 -13.12 -5.51 -14.63
CA PRO A 608 -14.42 -4.86 -14.62
C PRO A 608 -15.48 -5.78 -15.21
N LEU A 609 -16.70 -5.73 -14.67
CA LEU A 609 -17.84 -6.43 -15.29
C LEU A 609 -18.23 -5.82 -16.63
N ASP A 610 -18.15 -4.50 -16.71
CA ASP A 610 -18.42 -3.78 -17.96
C ASP A 610 -17.12 -3.62 -18.76
N ALA A 611 -17.21 -3.76 -20.07
CA ALA A 611 -16.05 -3.70 -20.98
C ALA A 611 -15.25 -2.38 -20.88
N ASP A 612 -15.90 -1.31 -20.47
CA ASP A 612 -15.33 0.05 -20.34
C ASP A 612 -14.94 0.41 -18.90
N GLY A 613 -14.67 -0.56 -18.06
CA GLY A 613 -14.27 -0.34 -16.66
C GLY A 613 -12.95 0.40 -16.51
N PRO A 614 -12.73 1.02 -15.33
CA PRO A 614 -11.64 1.97 -15.12
C PRO A 614 -10.25 1.35 -15.08
N ILE A 615 -10.14 0.05 -14.85
CA ILE A 615 -8.86 -0.69 -14.76
C ILE A 615 -9.05 -2.13 -15.23
N SER A 616 -8.06 -2.65 -15.94
CA SER A 616 -8.00 -4.05 -16.32
C SER A 616 -6.57 -4.58 -16.36
N LEU A 617 -6.39 -5.83 -15.93
CA LEU A 617 -5.15 -6.58 -16.02
C LEU A 617 -5.50 -8.08 -15.95
N GLY A 618 -5.35 -8.77 -17.08
CA GLY A 618 -5.60 -10.20 -17.15
C GLY A 618 -4.53 -11.02 -16.41
N TRP A 619 -4.93 -12.13 -15.83
CA TRP A 619 -3.99 -13.07 -15.22
C TRP A 619 -2.99 -13.57 -16.27
N ARG A 620 -1.70 -13.38 -16.02
CA ARG A 620 -0.59 -13.74 -16.92
C ARG A 620 -0.60 -13.05 -18.29
N THR A 621 -1.24 -11.92 -18.43
CA THR A 621 -1.21 -11.16 -19.69
C THR A 621 -0.13 -10.10 -19.76
N GLY A 622 0.34 -9.62 -18.61
CA GLY A 622 1.42 -8.63 -18.53
C GLY A 622 1.00 -7.20 -18.90
N THR A 623 -0.28 -6.94 -19.19
CA THR A 623 -0.73 -5.61 -19.65
C THR A 623 -1.74 -5.01 -18.69
N LEU A 624 -1.29 -4.00 -17.94
CA LEU A 624 -2.14 -3.14 -17.11
C LEU A 624 -2.67 -1.99 -17.98
N ARG A 625 -4.00 -1.81 -17.97
CA ARG A 625 -4.67 -0.66 -18.58
C ARG A 625 -5.52 0.07 -17.55
N VAL A 626 -5.38 1.38 -17.48
CA VAL A 626 -6.22 2.29 -16.67
C VAL A 626 -6.88 3.29 -17.59
N SER A 627 -8.20 3.51 -17.40
CA SER A 627 -9.01 4.45 -18.21
C SER A 627 -9.92 5.23 -17.29
N ALA A 628 -9.55 6.46 -16.97
CA ALA A 628 -10.30 7.34 -16.07
C ALA A 628 -10.05 8.81 -16.40
N GLY A 629 -11.01 9.68 -16.12
CA GLY A 629 -10.91 11.13 -16.37
C GLY A 629 -10.70 11.50 -17.85
N GLY A 630 -11.14 10.66 -18.79
CA GLY A 630 -10.87 10.87 -20.21
C GLY A 630 -9.43 10.54 -20.64
N GLN A 631 -8.60 10.03 -19.73
CA GLN A 631 -7.22 9.62 -19.98
C GLN A 631 -7.10 8.10 -20.02
N VAL A 632 -6.14 7.60 -20.79
CA VAL A 632 -5.76 6.19 -20.84
C VAL A 632 -4.27 6.07 -20.54
N PHE A 633 -3.94 5.16 -19.66
CA PHE A 633 -2.59 4.70 -19.40
C PHE A 633 -2.53 3.19 -19.61
N GLN A 634 -1.50 2.74 -20.30
CA GLN A 634 -1.21 1.32 -20.45
C GLN A 634 0.29 1.07 -20.23
N CYS A 635 0.59 0.05 -19.44
CA CYS A 635 1.94 -0.47 -19.28
C CYS A 635 1.94 -1.97 -19.56
N THR A 636 2.86 -2.41 -20.40
CA THR A 636 3.06 -3.83 -20.70
C THR A 636 4.45 -4.25 -20.26
N VAL A 637 4.50 -5.34 -19.48
CA VAL A 637 5.74 -6.03 -19.09
C VAL A 637 5.67 -7.45 -19.62
N THR A 638 6.56 -7.77 -20.56
CA THR A 638 6.61 -9.12 -21.15
C THR A 638 7.23 -10.13 -20.18
N ALA A 639 7.13 -11.42 -20.50
CA ALA A 639 7.76 -12.48 -19.72
C ALA A 639 9.30 -12.36 -19.67
N GLU A 640 9.90 -11.70 -20.66
CA GLU A 640 11.34 -11.43 -20.74
C GLU A 640 11.73 -10.09 -20.05
N GLY A 641 10.79 -9.42 -19.39
CA GLY A 641 11.03 -8.17 -18.67
C GLY A 641 11.13 -6.92 -19.56
N LYS A 642 10.72 -6.98 -20.84
CA LYS A 642 10.64 -5.79 -21.67
C LYS A 642 9.45 -4.95 -21.26
N VAL A 643 9.68 -3.64 -21.08
CA VAL A 643 8.68 -2.68 -20.61
C VAL A 643 8.32 -1.70 -21.72
N SER A 644 7.03 -1.48 -21.92
CA SER A 644 6.50 -0.41 -22.79
C SER A 644 5.39 0.36 -22.09
N PHE A 645 5.36 1.68 -22.34
CA PHE A 645 4.35 2.58 -21.80
C PHE A 645 3.59 3.23 -22.95
N HIS A 646 2.29 3.41 -22.75
CA HIS A 646 1.43 4.17 -23.65
C HIS A 646 0.49 5.05 -22.83
N THR A 647 0.40 6.31 -23.22
CA THR A 647 -0.56 7.28 -22.66
C THR A 647 -1.36 7.89 -23.80
N GLY A 648 -2.63 8.17 -23.57
CA GLY A 648 -3.49 8.74 -24.60
C GLY A 648 -4.80 9.27 -24.01
N LYS A 649 -5.60 9.87 -24.86
CA LYS A 649 -6.98 10.25 -24.52
C LYS A 649 -7.93 9.10 -24.83
N ASN A 650 -8.98 8.98 -24.05
CA ASN A 650 -10.07 8.06 -24.36
C ASN A 650 -11.01 8.76 -25.35
N ASP A 651 -10.86 8.46 -26.64
CA ASP A 651 -11.67 9.06 -27.72
C ASP A 651 -13.14 8.59 -27.73
N ARG A 652 -13.51 7.76 -26.75
CA ARG A 652 -14.92 7.35 -26.60
C ARG A 652 -15.68 8.41 -25.82
N LYS A 653 -16.50 9.15 -26.52
CA LYS A 653 -17.53 10.06 -25.97
C LYS A 653 -18.75 9.28 -25.53
#